data_2cf4e397715045ff42f20d5f6a11666c
#
_entry.id   2cf4e397715045ff42f20d5f6a11666c
#
_cell.length_a   1.000
_cell.length_b   1.000
_cell.length_c   1.000
_cell.angle_alpha   90.00
_cell.angle_beta   90.00
_cell.angle_gamma   90.00
#
_symmetry.space_group_name_H-M   'P 1'
#
loop_
_entity.id
_entity.type
_entity.pdbx_description
1 polymer ?
#
loop_
_entity_poly.entity_id
_entity_poly.type
_entity_poly.pdbx_seq_one_letter_code
_entity_poly.pdbx_strand_id
1 'polypeptide(L)'
;MRLFLGGEVMDIISTLAKEFEFSVSRVENTVKLMDDGNTIPFIARYRKEVTGSMDDQVLRELYERLKYLRGLDEERERIRAVILEQDKLTDEISSKLDSAETMSELQDIYIPFRPKRKTRASVARERGLEPLAEMILEQTNSKTEIEREASGFINEEVSTAELAIAGALDIIAEEISFDAELRKRLRNVLSTYGTVTSAASTDEIESTPYAMYAEFSESTAKIANHRILAINRGEKEKQLTVSIEYDKEKATGIIEKFFVKPDCKCYELMCAAITDSYTRLIFPAIEREIRNSLTEKATDSAISLFKQNLHQLLMQPPLKNRVVLGFDPGYRTGCKLAVVDGTGALFETGVIYPVPPHKKLEEAKATVLSLIKKHNVNTFAIGNGTASHETEEFASSLIAENSLPIDYMVVSEAGASVYSASKAAAAEFPQLDVSLRSAISIARRLQDPLAELVKIDPKALGVGQYQHDMPPAQLSDALDGVVENCVNSVGVDLNTASAALLSKIAGVNATVAKNIVLYREENGKFTNRSELKKVAKLGAKAFEQCAGFLRITDGDNPLDNTAVHPESYKIAKALIKQFGTTKLSSISDNEIEQFANDNNVGVPTLKDIIGELEKPGRDPRDELPPPMLKKELLSIESLKDGMILTGTVRNIMDFGAFVDIGVHEDGLVHISQMATRFIKHPTEIVKVGDIVKVKVIGVDIAKKRISLSMKEIDC
;
A
#
# COMPACT_ATOMS: atom_id res chain seq x y z
N MET A 1 -2.43 -21.24 32.25
CA MET A 1 -2.58 -22.68 32.59
C MET A 1 -3.15 -23.35 31.33
N ARG A 2 -2.26 -23.78 30.41
CA ARG A 2 -2.64 -24.45 29.15
C ARG A 2 -2.95 -25.91 29.47
N LEU A 3 -4.20 -26.31 29.39
CA LEU A 3 -4.59 -27.71 29.36
C LEU A 3 -4.31 -28.23 27.95
N PHE A 4 -3.35 -29.15 27.85
CA PHE A 4 -3.01 -29.91 26.66
C PHE A 4 -4.21 -30.82 26.28
N LEU A 5 -4.94 -30.45 25.24
CA LEU A 5 -5.67 -31.39 24.40
C LEU A 5 -4.80 -31.58 23.15
N GLY A 6 -4.27 -32.79 22.98
CA GLY A 6 -3.23 -33.11 22.02
C GLY A 6 -3.67 -33.01 20.56
N GLY A 7 -3.52 -31.83 19.98
CA GLY A 7 -3.43 -31.59 18.56
C GLY A 7 -2.07 -30.98 18.26
N GLU A 8 -1.44 -31.32 17.16
CA GLU A 8 -0.23 -30.63 16.68
C GLU A 8 -0.60 -29.17 16.40
N VAL A 9 -0.27 -28.28 17.34
CA VAL A 9 -0.37 -26.82 17.13
C VAL A 9 0.47 -26.49 15.91
N MET A 10 -0.11 -25.74 14.94
CA MET A 10 0.64 -25.23 13.80
C MET A 10 1.92 -24.53 14.30
N ASP A 11 3.07 -25.05 13.93
CA ASP A 11 4.34 -24.39 14.25
C ASP A 11 4.49 -23.16 13.34
N ILE A 12 3.96 -22.05 13.82
CA ILE A 12 3.98 -20.76 13.11
C ILE A 12 5.40 -20.37 12.71
N ILE A 13 6.38 -20.65 13.58
CA ILE A 13 7.78 -20.32 13.32
C ILE A 13 8.33 -21.14 12.18
N SER A 14 8.08 -22.46 12.16
CA SER A 14 8.51 -23.32 11.07
C SER A 14 7.81 -22.97 9.75
N THR A 15 6.54 -22.61 9.79
CA THR A 15 5.79 -22.17 8.62
C THR A 15 6.40 -20.89 8.02
N LEU A 16 6.64 -19.88 8.84
CA LEU A 16 7.29 -18.63 8.42
C LEU A 16 8.71 -18.89 7.89
N ALA A 17 9.49 -19.76 8.55
CA ALA A 17 10.84 -20.11 8.13
C ALA A 17 10.85 -20.72 6.73
N LYS A 18 9.88 -21.57 6.43
CA LYS A 18 9.72 -22.20 5.11
C LYS A 18 9.24 -21.20 4.05
N GLU A 19 8.25 -20.38 4.36
CA GLU A 19 7.68 -19.40 3.42
C GLU A 19 8.68 -18.31 3.02
N PHE A 20 9.51 -17.85 3.97
CA PHE A 20 10.48 -16.78 3.76
C PHE A 20 11.90 -17.29 3.46
N GLU A 21 12.10 -18.60 3.40
CA GLU A 21 13.40 -19.25 3.12
C GLU A 21 14.50 -18.88 4.13
N PHE A 22 14.13 -18.67 5.40
CA PHE A 22 15.06 -18.41 6.49
C PHE A 22 15.18 -19.61 7.43
N SER A 23 16.26 -19.66 8.21
CA SER A 23 16.38 -20.68 9.27
C SER A 23 15.39 -20.42 10.40
N VAL A 24 14.87 -21.49 11.00
CA VAL A 24 13.92 -21.44 12.12
C VAL A 24 14.42 -20.52 13.25
N SER A 25 15.69 -20.64 13.63
CA SER A 25 16.28 -19.82 14.69
C SER A 25 16.31 -18.33 14.38
N ARG A 26 16.51 -17.94 13.11
CA ARG A 26 16.47 -16.51 12.71
C ARG A 26 15.06 -15.97 12.81
N VAL A 27 14.06 -16.74 12.32
CA VAL A 27 12.65 -16.32 12.41
C VAL A 27 12.21 -16.21 13.87
N GLU A 28 12.55 -17.22 14.70
CA GLU A 28 12.23 -17.20 16.13
C GLU A 28 12.80 -15.97 16.85
N ASN A 29 14.08 -15.67 16.62
CA ASN A 29 14.72 -14.50 17.19
C ASN A 29 14.09 -13.19 16.68
N THR A 30 13.73 -13.14 15.41
CA THR A 30 13.06 -11.96 14.81
C THR A 30 11.68 -11.74 15.40
N VAL A 31 10.88 -12.80 15.52
CA VAL A 31 9.55 -12.76 16.15
C VAL A 31 9.68 -12.33 17.62
N LYS A 32 10.67 -12.84 18.35
CA LYS A 32 10.93 -12.42 19.73
C LYS A 32 11.24 -10.92 19.84
N LEU A 33 12.07 -10.38 18.93
CA LEU A 33 12.33 -8.94 18.90
C LEU A 33 11.05 -8.13 18.67
N MET A 34 10.17 -8.59 17.77
CA MET A 34 8.87 -7.95 17.50
C MET A 34 7.95 -8.03 18.72
N ASP A 35 7.85 -9.18 19.37
CA ASP A 35 7.04 -9.40 20.58
C ASP A 35 7.55 -8.59 21.78
N ASP A 36 8.85 -8.38 21.85
CA ASP A 36 9.47 -7.46 22.82
C ASP A 36 9.13 -5.99 22.51
N GLY A 37 8.39 -5.70 21.42
CA GLY A 37 7.91 -4.38 21.02
C GLY A 37 9.02 -3.49 20.46
N ASN A 38 10.01 -4.06 19.78
CA ASN A 38 10.93 -3.30 18.96
C ASN A 38 10.28 -2.91 17.64
N THR A 39 10.57 -1.69 17.16
CA THR A 39 10.06 -1.20 15.90
C THR A 39 10.79 -1.83 14.71
N ILE A 40 10.11 -2.00 13.59
CA ILE A 40 10.70 -2.61 12.39
C ILE A 40 11.94 -1.83 11.90
N PRO A 41 11.95 -0.48 11.81
CA PRO A 41 13.15 0.24 11.41
C PRO A 41 14.35 0.01 12.35
N PHE A 42 14.10 -0.09 13.65
CA PHE A 42 15.15 -0.39 14.62
C PHE A 42 15.72 -1.81 14.44
N ILE A 43 14.86 -2.80 14.25
CA ILE A 43 15.28 -4.19 13.99
C ILE A 43 16.11 -4.24 12.70
N ALA A 44 15.59 -3.67 11.61
CA ALA A 44 16.25 -3.66 10.30
C ALA A 44 17.64 -3.03 10.34
N ARG A 45 17.79 -1.94 11.09
CA ARG A 45 19.04 -1.17 11.12
C ARG A 45 20.04 -1.70 12.17
N TYR A 46 19.58 -2.03 13.38
CA TYR A 46 20.45 -2.25 14.53
C TYR A 46 20.45 -3.68 15.10
N ARG A 47 19.70 -4.61 14.51
CA ARG A 47 19.63 -6.02 14.93
C ARG A 47 19.88 -7.01 13.79
N LYS A 48 20.65 -6.58 12.78
CA LYS A 48 20.97 -7.36 11.58
C LYS A 48 21.57 -8.74 11.87
N GLU A 49 22.41 -8.84 12.88
CA GLU A 49 23.06 -10.10 13.26
C GLU A 49 22.05 -11.14 13.76
N VAL A 50 21.05 -10.67 14.51
CA VAL A 50 20.01 -11.52 15.11
C VAL A 50 19.04 -11.99 14.02
N THR A 51 18.69 -11.11 13.09
CA THR A 51 17.73 -11.38 12.01
C THR A 51 18.36 -11.99 10.76
N GLY A 52 19.71 -11.97 10.67
CA GLY A 52 20.41 -12.38 9.44
C GLY A 52 20.27 -11.38 8.32
N SER A 53 20.28 -10.10 8.65
CA SER A 53 20.20 -8.95 7.71
C SER A 53 18.88 -8.88 6.91
N MET A 54 17.76 -9.29 7.52
CA MET A 54 16.45 -9.04 6.95
C MET A 54 16.25 -7.53 6.79
N ASP A 55 15.86 -7.10 5.61
CA ASP A 55 15.54 -5.71 5.34
C ASP A 55 14.15 -5.31 5.89
N ASP A 56 13.84 -4.03 5.84
CA ASP A 56 12.59 -3.47 6.36
C ASP A 56 11.35 -4.05 5.67
N GLN A 57 11.43 -4.30 4.36
CA GLN A 57 10.32 -4.85 3.61
C GLN A 57 10.03 -6.29 4.01
N VAL A 58 11.06 -7.13 4.06
CA VAL A 58 10.95 -8.54 4.50
C VAL A 58 10.43 -8.62 5.94
N LEU A 59 10.92 -7.75 6.84
CA LEU A 59 10.44 -7.71 8.23
C LEU A 59 8.97 -7.32 8.33
N ARG A 60 8.48 -6.39 7.49
CA ARG A 60 7.06 -6.01 7.44
C ARG A 60 6.20 -7.15 6.90
N GLU A 61 6.62 -7.78 5.81
CA GLU A 61 5.91 -8.92 5.23
C GLU A 61 5.84 -10.09 6.22
N LEU A 62 6.95 -10.39 6.91
CA LEU A 62 7.00 -11.40 7.97
C LEU A 62 6.08 -11.05 9.13
N TYR A 63 6.03 -9.78 9.56
CA TYR A 63 5.14 -9.32 10.63
C TYR A 63 3.66 -9.46 10.26
N GLU A 64 3.27 -9.05 9.06
CA GLU A 64 1.89 -9.20 8.57
C GLU A 64 1.50 -10.68 8.45
N ARG A 65 2.41 -11.52 7.95
CA ARG A 65 2.18 -12.95 7.85
C ARG A 65 2.09 -13.62 9.23
N LEU A 66 2.94 -13.23 10.17
CA LEU A 66 2.87 -13.66 11.57
C LEU A 66 1.51 -13.32 12.19
N LYS A 67 1.03 -12.11 11.98
CA LYS A 67 -0.28 -11.64 12.46
C LYS A 67 -1.43 -12.48 11.87
N TYR A 68 -1.37 -12.77 10.57
CA TYR A 68 -2.33 -13.64 9.90
C TYR A 68 -2.34 -15.05 10.48
N LEU A 69 -1.17 -15.68 10.65
CA LEU A 69 -1.06 -17.05 11.18
C LEU A 69 -1.52 -17.14 12.64
N ARG A 70 -1.22 -16.11 13.46
CA ARG A 70 -1.75 -16.02 14.82
C ARG A 70 -3.27 -15.90 14.83
N GLY A 71 -3.85 -15.07 13.96
CA GLY A 71 -5.30 -14.94 13.81
C GLY A 71 -5.96 -16.24 13.32
N LEU A 72 -5.28 -16.98 12.43
CA LEU A 72 -5.74 -18.30 11.98
C LEU A 72 -5.76 -19.32 13.13
N ASP A 73 -4.72 -19.32 13.96
CA ASP A 73 -4.63 -20.21 15.12
C ASP A 73 -5.66 -19.87 16.21
N GLU A 74 -5.85 -18.59 16.51
CA GLU A 74 -6.89 -18.10 17.41
C GLU A 74 -8.29 -18.53 16.93
N GLU A 75 -8.57 -18.40 15.63
CA GLU A 75 -9.86 -18.79 15.07
C GLU A 75 -10.04 -20.32 15.09
N ARG A 76 -8.98 -21.10 14.84
CA ARG A 76 -8.97 -22.56 14.96
C ARG A 76 -9.38 -22.97 16.36
N GLU A 77 -8.75 -22.42 17.38
CA GLU A 77 -9.04 -22.73 18.78
C GLU A 77 -10.45 -22.29 19.19
N ARG A 78 -10.92 -21.14 18.68
CA ARG A 78 -12.29 -20.68 18.90
C ARG A 78 -13.32 -21.68 18.33
N ILE A 79 -13.09 -22.12 17.10
CA ILE A 79 -13.97 -23.11 16.42
C ILE A 79 -13.92 -24.44 17.17
N ARG A 80 -12.75 -24.92 17.56
CA ARG A 80 -12.58 -26.14 18.34
C ARG A 80 -13.39 -26.10 19.65
N ALA A 81 -13.29 -24.99 20.37
CA ALA A 81 -14.02 -24.81 21.63
C ALA A 81 -15.55 -24.85 21.40
N VAL A 82 -16.07 -24.19 20.38
CA VAL A 82 -17.51 -24.20 20.06
C VAL A 82 -18.02 -25.58 19.66
N ILE A 83 -17.23 -26.36 18.91
CA ILE A 83 -17.61 -27.72 18.52
C ILE A 83 -17.58 -28.66 19.73
N LEU A 84 -16.58 -28.48 20.62
CA LEU A 84 -16.47 -29.22 21.87
C LEU A 84 -17.67 -28.95 22.82
N GLU A 85 -18.09 -27.69 22.96
CA GLU A 85 -19.26 -27.31 23.77
C GLU A 85 -20.57 -27.97 23.27
N GLN A 86 -20.61 -28.38 22.00
CA GLN A 86 -21.74 -29.10 21.39
C GLN A 86 -21.63 -30.62 21.50
N ASP A 87 -20.60 -31.14 22.19
CA ASP A 87 -20.29 -32.58 22.28
C ASP A 87 -20.11 -33.26 20.90
N LYS A 88 -19.65 -32.50 19.88
CA LYS A 88 -19.52 -32.97 18.50
C LYS A 88 -18.06 -33.06 18.00
N LEU A 89 -17.08 -32.75 18.85
CA LEU A 89 -15.67 -32.80 18.46
C LEU A 89 -15.22 -34.27 18.40
N THR A 90 -15.05 -34.79 17.18
CA THR A 90 -14.44 -36.09 16.91
C THR A 90 -12.97 -35.96 16.55
N ASP A 91 -12.20 -37.07 16.60
CA ASP A 91 -10.80 -37.11 16.19
C ASP A 91 -10.63 -36.69 14.70
N GLU A 92 -11.59 -37.08 13.85
CA GLU A 92 -11.60 -36.68 12.44
C GLU A 92 -11.76 -35.15 12.26
N ILE A 93 -12.68 -34.53 12.98
CA ILE A 93 -12.91 -33.08 12.94
C ILE A 93 -11.70 -32.36 13.49
N SER A 94 -11.10 -32.84 14.59
CA SER A 94 -9.89 -32.29 15.16
C SER A 94 -8.75 -32.32 14.14
N SER A 95 -8.52 -33.45 13.47
CA SER A 95 -7.51 -33.58 12.42
C SER A 95 -7.75 -32.64 11.24
N LYS A 96 -9.01 -32.47 10.80
CA LYS A 96 -9.36 -31.50 9.75
C LYS A 96 -9.09 -30.07 10.17
N LEU A 97 -9.39 -29.70 11.43
CA LEU A 97 -9.06 -28.38 11.97
C LEU A 97 -7.55 -28.12 12.00
N ASP A 98 -6.77 -29.14 12.42
CA ASP A 98 -5.33 -29.03 12.50
C ASP A 98 -4.67 -28.89 11.11
N SER A 99 -5.22 -29.57 10.11
CA SER A 99 -4.72 -29.54 8.74
C SER A 99 -5.16 -28.33 7.91
N ALA A 100 -6.09 -27.51 8.41
CA ALA A 100 -6.57 -26.33 7.69
C ALA A 100 -5.50 -25.23 7.62
N GLU A 101 -5.14 -24.83 6.40
CA GLU A 101 -4.10 -23.84 6.12
C GLU A 101 -4.64 -22.43 5.90
N THR A 102 -5.96 -22.31 5.70
CA THR A 102 -6.61 -21.03 5.38
C THR A 102 -7.84 -20.79 6.26
N MET A 103 -8.17 -19.50 6.42
CA MET A 103 -9.38 -19.08 7.11
C MET A 103 -10.64 -19.67 6.46
N SER A 104 -10.68 -19.78 5.14
CA SER A 104 -11.80 -20.35 4.39
C SER A 104 -11.99 -21.84 4.70
N GLU A 105 -10.91 -22.60 4.80
CA GLU A 105 -10.99 -24.02 5.19
C GLU A 105 -11.51 -24.22 6.61
N LEU A 106 -11.05 -23.39 7.56
CA LEU A 106 -11.59 -23.41 8.93
C LEU A 106 -13.08 -23.08 8.95
N GLN A 107 -13.50 -22.10 8.16
CA GLN A 107 -14.89 -21.71 8.07
C GLN A 107 -15.77 -22.81 7.43
N ASP A 108 -15.27 -23.54 6.42
CA ASP A 108 -15.99 -24.66 5.82
C ASP A 108 -16.21 -25.78 6.84
N ILE A 109 -15.21 -26.12 7.66
CA ILE A 109 -15.34 -27.11 8.73
C ILE A 109 -16.34 -26.63 9.78
N TYR A 110 -16.41 -25.34 10.07
CA TYR A 110 -17.30 -24.76 11.08
C TYR A 110 -18.76 -24.63 10.64
N ILE A 111 -19.05 -24.55 9.33
CA ILE A 111 -20.41 -24.32 8.81
C ILE A 111 -21.47 -25.24 9.44
N PRO A 112 -21.29 -26.58 9.58
CA PRO A 112 -22.27 -27.48 10.16
C PRO A 112 -22.61 -27.20 11.64
N PHE A 113 -21.65 -26.56 12.35
CA PHE A 113 -21.72 -26.32 13.80
C PHE A 113 -22.14 -24.91 14.18
N ARG A 114 -22.34 -24.04 13.19
CA ARG A 114 -22.82 -22.66 13.45
C ARG A 114 -24.22 -22.66 14.05
N PRO A 115 -24.53 -21.72 14.96
CA PRO A 115 -25.89 -21.51 15.42
C PRO A 115 -26.80 -21.30 14.21
N LYS A 116 -27.76 -22.22 14.02
CA LYS A 116 -28.60 -22.22 12.83
C LYS A 116 -29.70 -21.15 12.94
N ARG A 117 -29.82 -20.31 11.91
CA ARG A 117 -31.06 -19.58 11.64
C ARG A 117 -32.11 -20.57 11.15
N LYS A 118 -33.40 -20.24 11.26
CA LYS A 118 -34.47 -21.06 10.72
C LYS A 118 -34.27 -21.20 9.20
N THR A 119 -33.90 -22.41 8.76
CA THR A 119 -33.69 -22.78 7.34
C THR A 119 -34.84 -23.64 6.86
N ARG A 120 -35.00 -23.84 5.53
CA ARG A 120 -35.97 -24.78 4.99
C ARG A 120 -35.73 -26.19 5.54
N ALA A 121 -34.48 -26.62 5.59
CA ALA A 121 -34.09 -27.92 6.14
C ALA A 121 -34.40 -28.03 7.64
N SER A 122 -34.15 -26.99 8.45
CA SER A 122 -34.50 -27.04 9.88
C SER A 122 -36.00 -27.15 10.11
N VAL A 123 -36.79 -26.43 9.31
CA VAL A 123 -38.29 -26.58 9.33
C VAL A 123 -38.71 -27.97 8.90
N ALA A 124 -38.07 -28.56 7.89
CA ALA A 124 -38.36 -29.91 7.45
C ALA A 124 -38.02 -30.96 8.53
N ARG A 125 -36.91 -30.77 9.26
CA ARG A 125 -36.57 -31.62 10.43
C ARG A 125 -37.57 -31.47 11.58
N GLU A 126 -37.97 -30.22 11.89
CA GLU A 126 -39.00 -29.96 12.89
C GLU A 126 -40.33 -30.67 12.54
N ARG A 127 -40.62 -30.83 11.25
CA ARG A 127 -41.78 -31.56 10.74
C ARG A 127 -41.61 -33.08 10.68
N GLY A 128 -40.47 -33.60 11.15
CA GLY A 128 -40.21 -35.03 11.22
C GLY A 128 -39.87 -35.69 9.88
N LEU A 129 -39.35 -34.91 8.89
CA LEU A 129 -39.04 -35.43 7.54
C LEU A 129 -37.62 -36.01 7.41
N GLU A 130 -36.82 -36.00 8.48
CA GLU A 130 -35.43 -36.50 8.47
C GLU A 130 -35.33 -37.99 8.08
N PRO A 131 -36.21 -38.93 8.59
CA PRO A 131 -36.16 -40.34 8.15
C PRO A 131 -36.45 -40.52 6.65
N LEU A 132 -37.30 -39.67 6.05
CA LEU A 132 -37.56 -39.71 4.62
C LEU A 132 -36.33 -39.23 3.83
N ALA A 133 -35.59 -38.20 4.33
CA ALA A 133 -34.35 -37.77 3.73
C ALA A 133 -33.28 -38.85 3.81
N GLU A 134 -33.12 -39.55 4.94
CA GLU A 134 -32.20 -40.68 5.11
C GLU A 134 -32.51 -41.79 4.12
N MET A 135 -33.82 -42.17 3.95
CA MET A 135 -34.26 -43.18 2.99
C MET A 135 -33.89 -42.81 1.54
N ILE A 136 -33.98 -41.53 1.17
CA ILE A 136 -33.55 -41.05 -0.16
C ILE A 136 -32.04 -41.13 -0.28
N LEU A 137 -31.28 -40.76 0.76
CA LEU A 137 -29.81 -40.80 0.79
C LEU A 137 -29.23 -42.23 0.73
N GLU A 138 -29.98 -43.23 1.20
CA GLU A 138 -29.60 -44.62 1.01
C GLU A 138 -29.58 -45.03 -0.47
N GLN A 139 -30.44 -44.40 -1.32
CA GLN A 139 -30.53 -44.60 -2.77
C GLN A 139 -30.92 -45.99 -3.20
N THR A 140 -31.47 -46.79 -2.28
CA THR A 140 -31.89 -48.18 -2.49
C THR A 140 -33.30 -48.31 -3.00
N ASN A 141 -34.17 -47.31 -2.71
CA ASN A 141 -35.57 -47.29 -3.08
C ASN A 141 -35.79 -46.53 -4.40
N SER A 142 -36.74 -47.02 -5.21
CA SER A 142 -37.18 -46.31 -6.42
C SER A 142 -38.00 -45.07 -6.08
N LYS A 143 -38.13 -44.16 -7.02
CA LYS A 143 -38.95 -42.94 -6.86
C LYS A 143 -40.39 -43.27 -6.45
N THR A 144 -41.01 -44.31 -7.05
CA THR A 144 -42.38 -44.73 -6.73
C THR A 144 -42.49 -45.32 -5.32
N GLU A 145 -41.47 -46.02 -4.83
CA GLU A 145 -41.42 -46.52 -3.46
C GLU A 145 -41.30 -45.36 -2.48
N ILE A 146 -40.45 -44.35 -2.76
CA ILE A 146 -40.29 -43.15 -1.94
C ILE A 146 -41.61 -42.33 -1.92
N GLU A 147 -42.31 -42.19 -3.05
CA GLU A 147 -43.61 -41.50 -3.13
C GLU A 147 -44.67 -42.21 -2.27
N ARG A 148 -44.67 -43.55 -2.24
CA ARG A 148 -45.54 -44.31 -1.38
C ARG A 148 -45.22 -44.13 0.10
N GLU A 149 -43.96 -44.24 0.49
CA GLU A 149 -43.50 -44.04 1.88
C GLU A 149 -43.71 -42.60 2.36
N ALA A 150 -43.56 -41.60 1.48
CA ALA A 150 -43.79 -40.19 1.77
C ALA A 150 -45.25 -39.92 2.22
N SER A 151 -46.21 -40.75 1.79
CA SER A 151 -47.61 -40.65 2.25
C SER A 151 -47.75 -40.91 3.74
N GLY A 152 -46.84 -41.65 4.38
CA GLY A 152 -46.79 -41.90 5.81
C GLY A 152 -46.35 -40.69 6.66
N PHE A 153 -45.80 -39.66 6.04
CA PHE A 153 -45.33 -38.42 6.68
C PHE A 153 -46.36 -37.28 6.57
N ILE A 154 -47.51 -37.51 6.00
CA ILE A 154 -48.61 -36.53 5.91
C ILE A 154 -49.13 -36.23 7.31
N ASN A 155 -49.18 -34.97 7.69
CA ASN A 155 -49.69 -34.47 8.96
C ASN A 155 -50.31 -33.06 8.77
N GLU A 156 -50.70 -32.39 9.87
CA GLU A 156 -51.31 -31.05 9.81
C GLU A 156 -50.43 -30.00 9.17
N GLU A 157 -49.09 -30.14 9.27
CA GLU A 157 -48.10 -29.19 8.69
C GLU A 157 -47.60 -29.62 7.30
N VAL A 158 -47.73 -30.90 6.96
CA VAL A 158 -47.28 -31.47 5.67
C VAL A 158 -48.51 -32.15 5.03
N SER A 159 -49.21 -31.39 4.21
CA SER A 159 -50.55 -31.80 3.69
C SER A 159 -50.49 -32.77 2.52
N THR A 160 -49.37 -32.97 1.86
CA THR A 160 -49.20 -33.87 0.70
C THR A 160 -47.87 -34.61 0.70
N ALA A 161 -47.82 -35.77 0.02
CA ALA A 161 -46.58 -36.53 -0.15
C ALA A 161 -45.50 -35.74 -0.92
N GLU A 162 -45.88 -34.89 -1.88
CA GLU A 162 -44.96 -34.04 -2.63
C GLU A 162 -44.30 -33.02 -1.70
N LEU A 163 -45.04 -32.45 -0.73
CA LEU A 163 -44.48 -31.53 0.26
C LEU A 163 -43.52 -32.26 1.22
N ALA A 164 -43.80 -33.52 1.56
CA ALA A 164 -42.92 -34.34 2.36
C ALA A 164 -41.59 -34.60 1.62
N ILE A 165 -41.68 -34.99 0.35
CA ILE A 165 -40.49 -35.20 -0.50
C ILE A 165 -39.73 -33.89 -0.66
N ALA A 166 -40.37 -32.76 -0.95
CA ALA A 166 -39.73 -31.48 -1.08
C ALA A 166 -38.97 -31.08 0.20
N GLY A 167 -39.54 -31.29 1.39
CA GLY A 167 -38.90 -31.08 2.67
C GLY A 167 -37.68 -32.00 2.89
N ALA A 168 -37.81 -33.27 2.52
CA ALA A 168 -36.68 -34.21 2.58
C ALA A 168 -35.54 -33.81 1.64
N LEU A 169 -35.86 -33.33 0.42
CA LEU A 169 -34.84 -32.80 -0.52
C LEU A 169 -34.18 -31.53 -0.02
N ASP A 170 -34.92 -30.65 0.72
CA ASP A 170 -34.32 -29.49 1.37
C ASP A 170 -33.27 -29.89 2.45
N ILE A 171 -33.52 -30.97 3.20
CA ILE A 171 -32.59 -31.54 4.16
C ILE A 171 -31.33 -32.05 3.43
N ILE A 172 -31.50 -32.85 2.39
CA ILE A 172 -30.42 -33.43 1.59
C ILE A 172 -29.57 -32.30 0.94
N ALA A 173 -30.21 -31.27 0.38
CA ALA A 173 -29.54 -30.15 -0.23
C ALA A 173 -28.66 -29.39 0.80
N GLU A 174 -29.13 -29.23 2.04
CA GLU A 174 -28.35 -28.62 3.12
C GLU A 174 -27.16 -29.50 3.50
N GLU A 175 -27.32 -30.81 3.64
CA GLU A 175 -26.24 -31.75 3.96
C GLU A 175 -25.14 -31.75 2.89
N ILE A 176 -25.52 -31.82 1.62
CA ILE A 176 -24.60 -31.70 0.49
C ILE A 176 -23.79 -30.37 0.59
N SER A 177 -24.46 -29.28 0.97
CA SER A 177 -23.83 -27.96 1.08
C SER A 177 -22.81 -27.83 2.21
N PHE A 178 -22.84 -28.73 3.19
CA PHE A 178 -21.95 -28.75 4.34
C PHE A 178 -20.66 -29.55 4.10
N ASP A 179 -20.55 -30.28 3.00
CA ASP A 179 -19.34 -31.05 2.71
C ASP A 179 -18.18 -30.15 2.37
N ALA A 180 -17.18 -30.13 3.26
CA ALA A 180 -16.02 -29.24 3.14
C ALA A 180 -15.12 -29.58 1.95
N GLU A 181 -14.97 -30.90 1.63
CA GLU A 181 -14.11 -31.34 0.51
C GLU A 181 -14.75 -30.98 -0.83
N LEU A 182 -16.07 -31.17 -0.96
CA LEU A 182 -16.83 -30.72 -2.11
C LEU A 182 -16.71 -29.20 -2.31
N ARG A 183 -16.89 -28.42 -1.23
CA ARG A 183 -16.76 -26.95 -1.28
C ARG A 183 -15.36 -26.53 -1.74
N LYS A 184 -14.33 -27.13 -1.16
CA LYS A 184 -12.92 -26.88 -1.56
C LYS A 184 -12.71 -27.18 -3.05
N ARG A 185 -13.23 -28.32 -3.54
CA ARG A 185 -13.11 -28.72 -4.94
C ARG A 185 -13.84 -27.77 -5.88
N LEU A 186 -15.10 -27.40 -5.57
CA LEU A 186 -15.86 -26.45 -6.38
C LEU A 186 -15.22 -25.06 -6.39
N ARG A 187 -14.74 -24.59 -5.24
CA ARG A 187 -13.98 -23.30 -5.14
C ARG A 187 -12.78 -23.32 -6.08
N ASN A 188 -11.98 -24.37 -6.07
CA ASN A 188 -10.81 -24.51 -6.95
C ASN A 188 -11.21 -24.51 -8.43
N VAL A 189 -12.27 -25.24 -8.78
CA VAL A 189 -12.77 -25.28 -10.15
C VAL A 189 -13.27 -23.91 -10.61
N LEU A 190 -14.10 -23.24 -9.82
CA LEU A 190 -14.65 -21.92 -10.16
C LEU A 190 -13.56 -20.84 -10.19
N SER A 191 -12.57 -20.90 -9.29
CA SER A 191 -11.43 -19.98 -9.31
C SER A 191 -10.54 -20.14 -10.54
N THR A 192 -10.46 -21.35 -11.09
CA THR A 192 -9.61 -21.65 -12.26
C THR A 192 -10.34 -21.47 -13.58
N TYR A 193 -11.58 -21.92 -13.65
CA TYR A 193 -12.35 -22.02 -14.90
C TYR A 193 -13.60 -21.14 -14.94
N GLY A 194 -13.91 -20.44 -13.86
CA GLY A 194 -14.99 -19.47 -13.80
C GLY A 194 -14.69 -18.24 -14.65
N THR A 195 -15.71 -17.46 -14.89
CA THR A 195 -15.66 -16.22 -15.66
C THR A 195 -16.31 -15.10 -14.87
N VAL A 196 -15.58 -14.00 -14.66
CA VAL A 196 -16.15 -12.76 -14.13
C VAL A 196 -16.89 -12.08 -15.26
N THR A 197 -18.17 -11.81 -15.08
CA THR A 197 -19.00 -11.07 -16.03
C THR A 197 -19.52 -9.79 -15.41
N SER A 198 -19.63 -8.74 -16.21
CA SER A 198 -20.35 -7.54 -15.81
C SER A 198 -21.27 -7.05 -16.92
N ALA A 199 -22.43 -6.55 -16.50
CA ALA A 199 -23.44 -5.99 -17.39
C ALA A 199 -23.86 -4.59 -16.92
N ALA A 200 -24.27 -3.74 -17.87
CA ALA A 200 -24.81 -2.42 -17.56
C ALA A 200 -26.08 -2.55 -16.69
N SER A 201 -26.16 -1.75 -15.63
CA SER A 201 -27.36 -1.60 -14.79
C SER A 201 -28.19 -0.36 -15.15
N THR A 202 -27.69 0.49 -16.07
CA THR A 202 -28.32 1.75 -16.47
C THR A 202 -28.18 1.96 -17.98
N ASP A 203 -29.16 2.60 -18.59
CA ASP A 203 -29.14 2.91 -20.04
C ASP A 203 -28.10 3.99 -20.39
N GLU A 204 -27.63 4.76 -19.42
CA GLU A 204 -26.66 5.87 -19.61
C GLU A 204 -25.18 5.43 -19.46
N ILE A 205 -24.92 4.13 -19.42
CA ILE A 205 -23.58 3.57 -19.15
C ILE A 205 -22.50 4.11 -20.12
N GLU A 206 -22.86 4.37 -21.39
CA GLU A 206 -21.95 4.85 -22.41
C GLU A 206 -21.31 6.21 -22.10
N SER A 207 -21.99 7.05 -21.30
CA SER A 207 -21.49 8.35 -20.85
C SER A 207 -20.60 8.26 -19.61
N THR A 208 -20.48 7.09 -19.02
CA THR A 208 -19.74 6.85 -17.79
C THR A 208 -18.34 6.26 -18.03
N PRO A 209 -17.40 6.36 -17.09
CA PRO A 209 -16.12 5.67 -17.18
C PRO A 209 -16.21 4.14 -17.27
N TYR A 210 -17.40 3.57 -17.02
CA TYR A 210 -17.65 2.13 -16.97
C TYR A 210 -18.16 1.56 -18.29
N ALA A 211 -18.29 2.35 -19.36
CA ALA A 211 -18.78 1.92 -20.67
C ALA A 211 -18.08 0.65 -21.19
N MET A 212 -16.77 0.54 -20.99
CA MET A 212 -15.98 -0.63 -21.41
C MET A 212 -16.29 -1.91 -20.62
N TYR A 213 -17.05 -1.82 -19.53
CA TYR A 213 -17.48 -2.94 -18.69
C TYR A 213 -18.99 -3.24 -18.80
N ALA A 214 -19.70 -2.58 -19.72
CA ALA A 214 -21.15 -2.76 -19.94
C ALA A 214 -21.51 -4.17 -20.41
N GLU A 215 -20.64 -4.80 -21.19
CA GLU A 215 -20.70 -6.19 -21.63
C GLU A 215 -19.29 -6.80 -21.51
N PHE A 216 -18.89 -7.14 -20.30
CA PHE A 216 -17.54 -7.60 -20.04
C PHE A 216 -17.53 -9.05 -19.55
N SER A 217 -16.53 -9.81 -20.01
CA SER A 217 -16.34 -11.20 -19.64
C SER A 217 -14.86 -11.56 -19.66
N GLU A 218 -14.32 -12.03 -18.54
CA GLU A 218 -12.91 -12.45 -18.44
C GLU A 218 -12.75 -13.58 -17.41
N SER A 219 -11.84 -14.53 -17.66
CA SER A 219 -11.57 -15.64 -16.76
C SER A 219 -11.15 -15.17 -15.37
N THR A 220 -11.70 -15.77 -14.30
CA THR A 220 -11.32 -15.54 -12.89
C THR A 220 -9.82 -15.70 -12.65
N ALA A 221 -9.17 -16.65 -13.33
CA ALA A 221 -7.74 -16.91 -13.17
C ALA A 221 -6.83 -15.86 -13.82
N LYS A 222 -7.34 -15.07 -14.79
CA LYS A 222 -6.52 -14.18 -15.63
C LYS A 222 -6.88 -12.70 -15.49
N ILE A 223 -8.02 -12.38 -14.92
CA ILE A 223 -8.51 -11.00 -14.82
C ILE A 223 -7.49 -10.11 -14.09
N ALA A 224 -7.20 -8.96 -14.71
CA ALA A 224 -6.25 -8.02 -14.14
C ALA A 224 -6.80 -7.29 -12.90
N ASN A 225 -5.95 -7.07 -11.89
CA ASN A 225 -6.33 -6.47 -10.62
C ASN A 225 -7.04 -5.10 -10.76
N HIS A 226 -6.55 -4.23 -11.66
CA HIS A 226 -7.16 -2.92 -11.88
C HIS A 226 -8.59 -3.01 -12.45
N ARG A 227 -8.91 -4.07 -13.22
CA ARG A 227 -10.27 -4.32 -13.75
C ARG A 227 -11.21 -4.74 -12.63
N ILE A 228 -10.75 -5.58 -11.70
CA ILE A 228 -11.54 -5.96 -10.51
C ILE A 228 -11.90 -4.70 -9.71
N LEU A 229 -10.94 -3.79 -9.48
CA LEU A 229 -11.21 -2.55 -8.74
C LEU A 229 -12.18 -1.63 -9.51
N ALA A 230 -12.04 -1.52 -10.83
CA ALA A 230 -12.94 -0.75 -11.68
C ALA A 230 -14.37 -1.28 -11.63
N ILE A 231 -14.54 -2.59 -11.82
CA ILE A 231 -15.83 -3.27 -11.82
C ILE A 231 -16.50 -3.17 -10.45
N ASN A 232 -15.74 -3.37 -9.35
CA ASN A 232 -16.26 -3.24 -7.99
C ASN A 232 -16.72 -1.81 -7.68
N ARG A 233 -16.02 -0.79 -8.18
CA ARG A 233 -16.46 0.61 -8.06
C ARG A 233 -17.74 0.85 -8.86
N GLY A 234 -17.81 0.37 -10.11
CA GLY A 234 -19.00 0.47 -10.95
C GLY A 234 -20.23 -0.20 -10.34
N GLU A 235 -20.06 -1.36 -9.69
CA GLU A 235 -21.12 -2.05 -8.94
C GLU A 235 -21.55 -1.24 -7.70
N LYS A 236 -20.59 -0.72 -6.92
CA LYS A 236 -20.86 0.14 -5.75
C LYS A 236 -21.62 1.41 -6.13
N GLU A 237 -21.32 1.97 -7.29
CA GLU A 237 -22.02 3.14 -7.86
C GLU A 237 -23.32 2.77 -8.60
N LYS A 238 -23.72 1.50 -8.58
CA LYS A 238 -24.93 0.96 -9.23
C LYS A 238 -24.96 1.16 -10.75
N GLN A 239 -23.81 1.27 -11.37
CA GLN A 239 -23.66 1.36 -12.82
C GLN A 239 -23.54 0.00 -13.48
N LEU A 240 -23.01 -0.98 -12.74
CA LEU A 240 -22.77 -2.34 -13.19
C LEU A 240 -23.44 -3.38 -12.27
N THR A 241 -23.84 -4.50 -12.86
CA THR A 241 -24.15 -5.75 -12.15
C THR A 241 -23.04 -6.74 -12.44
N VAL A 242 -22.47 -7.35 -11.41
CA VAL A 242 -21.30 -8.22 -11.52
C VAL A 242 -21.60 -9.60 -10.97
N SER A 243 -21.21 -10.65 -11.70
CA SER A 243 -21.39 -12.05 -11.30
C SER A 243 -20.21 -12.90 -11.74
N ILE A 244 -20.14 -14.10 -11.18
CA ILE A 244 -19.25 -15.16 -11.68
C ILE A 244 -20.11 -16.18 -12.39
N GLU A 245 -19.71 -16.56 -13.59
CA GLU A 245 -20.39 -17.59 -14.36
C GLU A 245 -19.54 -18.85 -14.45
N TYR A 246 -20.20 -19.98 -14.34
CA TYR A 246 -19.64 -21.29 -14.60
C TYR A 246 -20.73 -22.24 -15.06
N ASP A 247 -20.37 -23.18 -15.91
CA ASP A 247 -21.29 -24.19 -16.46
C ASP A 247 -21.93 -25.01 -15.35
N LYS A 248 -23.23 -24.85 -15.19
CA LYS A 248 -24.04 -25.49 -14.14
C LYS A 248 -24.02 -27.01 -14.25
N GLU A 249 -24.08 -27.57 -15.47
CA GLU A 249 -24.10 -29.03 -15.68
C GLU A 249 -22.77 -29.66 -15.28
N LYS A 250 -21.66 -28.97 -15.56
CA LYS A 250 -20.32 -29.41 -15.10
C LYS A 250 -20.21 -29.36 -13.59
N ALA A 251 -20.73 -28.30 -12.96
CA ALA A 251 -20.68 -28.16 -11.51
C ALA A 251 -21.52 -29.23 -10.81
N THR A 252 -22.78 -29.45 -11.24
CA THR A 252 -23.64 -30.50 -10.67
C THR A 252 -23.05 -31.89 -10.93
N GLY A 253 -22.46 -32.14 -12.10
CA GLY A 253 -21.77 -33.39 -12.40
C GLY A 253 -20.53 -33.67 -11.50
N ILE A 254 -19.91 -32.63 -10.93
CA ILE A 254 -18.90 -32.82 -9.88
C ILE A 254 -19.59 -33.29 -8.59
N ILE A 255 -20.71 -32.67 -8.19
CA ILE A 255 -21.42 -33.01 -6.97
C ILE A 255 -22.00 -34.44 -7.07
N GLU A 256 -22.52 -34.80 -8.24
CA GLU A 256 -23.02 -36.16 -8.49
C GLU A 256 -21.98 -37.24 -8.21
N LYS A 257 -20.73 -37.01 -8.62
CA LYS A 257 -19.61 -37.96 -8.36
C LYS A 257 -19.31 -38.15 -6.87
N PHE A 258 -19.65 -37.20 -6.02
CA PHE A 258 -19.47 -37.29 -4.57
C PHE A 258 -20.65 -38.00 -3.89
N PHE A 259 -21.88 -37.76 -4.35
CA PHE A 259 -23.07 -38.13 -3.59
C PHE A 259 -23.95 -39.17 -4.27
N VAL A 260 -23.85 -39.39 -5.58
CA VAL A 260 -24.66 -40.38 -6.28
C VAL A 260 -23.94 -41.73 -6.36
N LYS A 261 -24.59 -42.77 -5.85
CA LYS A 261 -24.08 -44.15 -5.91
C LYS A 261 -24.30 -44.75 -7.31
N PRO A 262 -23.44 -45.69 -7.76
CA PRO A 262 -23.61 -46.31 -9.09
C PRO A 262 -24.96 -46.93 -9.35
N ASP A 263 -25.59 -47.54 -8.31
CA ASP A 263 -26.84 -48.23 -8.39
C ASP A 263 -28.03 -47.42 -7.83
N CYS A 264 -27.95 -46.08 -7.93
CA CYS A 264 -28.98 -45.18 -7.42
C CYS A 264 -30.33 -45.38 -8.11
N LYS A 265 -31.36 -45.85 -7.36
CA LYS A 265 -32.70 -46.06 -7.88
C LYS A 265 -33.57 -44.81 -7.88
N CYS A 266 -33.23 -43.77 -7.12
CA CYS A 266 -33.93 -42.50 -7.02
C CYS A 266 -33.13 -41.35 -7.65
N TYR A 267 -32.43 -41.61 -8.75
CA TYR A 267 -31.52 -40.66 -9.40
C TYR A 267 -32.12 -39.27 -9.64
N GLU A 268 -33.37 -39.20 -10.11
CA GLU A 268 -34.06 -37.91 -10.36
C GLU A 268 -34.22 -37.07 -9.07
N LEU A 269 -34.51 -37.69 -7.92
CA LEU A 269 -34.63 -36.99 -6.64
C LEU A 269 -33.27 -36.49 -6.15
N MET A 270 -32.24 -37.33 -6.29
CA MET A 270 -30.89 -36.91 -5.96
C MET A 270 -30.39 -35.75 -6.84
N CYS A 271 -30.63 -35.80 -8.16
CA CYS A 271 -30.32 -34.70 -9.06
C CYS A 271 -31.06 -33.40 -8.71
N ALA A 272 -32.32 -33.51 -8.28
CA ALA A 272 -33.11 -32.36 -7.82
C ALA A 272 -32.48 -31.73 -6.57
N ALA A 273 -32.13 -32.54 -5.56
CA ALA A 273 -31.47 -32.09 -4.34
C ALA A 273 -30.07 -31.45 -4.65
N ILE A 274 -29.29 -32.10 -5.50
CA ILE A 274 -27.98 -31.60 -5.95
C ILE A 274 -28.11 -30.26 -6.66
N THR A 275 -29.08 -30.13 -7.58
CA THR A 275 -29.33 -28.90 -8.32
C THR A 275 -29.76 -27.76 -7.39
N ASP A 276 -30.60 -28.02 -6.40
CA ASP A 276 -31.03 -27.04 -5.41
C ASP A 276 -29.85 -26.66 -4.48
N SER A 277 -29.13 -27.66 -3.99
CA SER A 277 -27.93 -27.43 -3.17
C SER A 277 -26.93 -26.52 -3.87
N TYR A 278 -26.60 -26.80 -5.13
CA TYR A 278 -25.69 -25.99 -5.91
C TYR A 278 -26.22 -24.56 -6.11
N THR A 279 -27.41 -24.40 -6.65
CA THR A 279 -27.93 -23.10 -7.06
C THR A 279 -28.27 -22.17 -5.90
N ARG A 280 -28.80 -22.72 -4.82
CA ARG A 280 -29.30 -21.93 -3.69
C ARG A 280 -28.30 -21.79 -2.55
N LEU A 281 -27.47 -22.79 -2.29
CA LEU A 281 -26.61 -22.83 -1.10
C LEU A 281 -25.13 -22.70 -1.43
N ILE A 282 -24.60 -23.52 -2.35
CA ILE A 282 -23.19 -23.64 -2.60
C ILE A 282 -22.68 -22.49 -3.49
N PHE A 283 -23.25 -22.34 -4.69
CA PHE A 283 -22.78 -21.39 -5.68
C PHE A 283 -22.76 -19.94 -5.18
N PRO A 284 -23.84 -19.39 -4.57
CA PRO A 284 -23.81 -18.01 -4.08
C PRO A 284 -22.80 -17.76 -2.95
N ALA A 285 -22.47 -18.80 -2.19
CA ALA A 285 -21.45 -18.72 -1.16
C ALA A 285 -20.04 -18.69 -1.78
N ILE A 286 -19.74 -19.64 -2.68
CA ILE A 286 -18.44 -19.74 -3.34
C ILE A 286 -18.20 -18.53 -4.27
N GLU A 287 -19.21 -18.07 -5.00
CA GLU A 287 -19.14 -16.85 -5.82
C GLU A 287 -18.66 -15.65 -4.97
N ARG A 288 -19.29 -15.45 -3.81
CA ARG A 288 -18.91 -14.37 -2.88
C ARG A 288 -17.48 -14.54 -2.35
N GLU A 289 -17.09 -15.77 -2.01
CA GLU A 289 -15.73 -16.08 -1.56
C GLU A 289 -14.70 -15.77 -2.65
N ILE A 290 -14.95 -16.16 -3.90
CA ILE A 290 -14.04 -15.89 -5.02
C ILE A 290 -13.97 -14.39 -5.31
N ARG A 291 -15.12 -13.69 -5.33
CA ARG A 291 -15.14 -12.24 -5.52
C ARG A 291 -14.36 -11.51 -4.43
N ASN A 292 -14.51 -11.93 -3.18
CA ASN A 292 -13.74 -11.38 -2.06
C ASN A 292 -12.24 -11.64 -2.25
N SER A 293 -11.84 -12.86 -2.59
CA SER A 293 -10.44 -13.22 -2.83
C SER A 293 -9.82 -12.42 -3.99
N LEU A 294 -10.55 -12.23 -5.10
CA LEU A 294 -10.13 -11.39 -6.20
C LEU A 294 -9.97 -9.93 -5.76
N THR A 295 -10.89 -9.43 -4.95
CA THR A 295 -10.86 -8.07 -4.40
C THR A 295 -9.68 -7.87 -3.44
N GLU A 296 -9.43 -8.82 -2.53
CA GLU A 296 -8.28 -8.80 -1.62
C GLU A 296 -6.97 -8.76 -2.40
N LYS A 297 -6.79 -9.67 -3.36
CA LYS A 297 -5.61 -9.70 -4.23
C LYS A 297 -5.41 -8.39 -5.00
N ALA A 298 -6.49 -7.81 -5.53
CA ALA A 298 -6.45 -6.55 -6.24
C ALA A 298 -6.11 -5.38 -5.31
N THR A 299 -6.64 -5.38 -4.10
CA THR A 299 -6.37 -4.41 -3.02
C THR A 299 -4.89 -4.46 -2.62
N ASP A 300 -4.35 -5.65 -2.34
CA ASP A 300 -2.95 -5.81 -1.93
C ASP A 300 -1.99 -5.33 -3.03
N SER A 301 -2.28 -5.66 -4.28
CA SER A 301 -1.53 -5.18 -5.43
C SER A 301 -1.57 -3.66 -5.57
N ALA A 302 -2.74 -3.04 -5.38
CA ALA A 302 -2.90 -1.59 -5.44
C ALA A 302 -2.17 -0.89 -4.29
N ILE A 303 -2.30 -1.39 -3.06
CA ILE A 303 -1.61 -0.85 -1.89
C ILE A 303 -0.09 -0.97 -2.05
N SER A 304 0.41 -2.07 -2.62
CA SER A 304 1.84 -2.22 -2.93
C SER A 304 2.33 -1.13 -3.89
N LEU A 305 1.57 -0.84 -4.94
CA LEU A 305 1.88 0.26 -5.87
C LEU A 305 1.82 1.63 -5.15
N PHE A 306 0.83 1.86 -4.30
CA PHE A 306 0.71 3.12 -3.53
C PHE A 306 1.87 3.32 -2.57
N LYS A 307 2.36 2.25 -1.94
CA LYS A 307 3.58 2.26 -1.12
C LYS A 307 4.79 2.72 -1.94
N GLN A 308 4.97 2.18 -3.15
CA GLN A 308 6.07 2.55 -4.05
C GLN A 308 5.96 4.02 -4.48
N ASN A 309 4.78 4.47 -4.89
CA ASN A 309 4.55 5.85 -5.31
C ASN A 309 4.80 6.85 -4.17
N LEU A 310 4.32 6.52 -2.95
CA LEU A 310 4.56 7.35 -1.77
C LEU A 310 6.06 7.39 -1.42
N HIS A 311 6.75 6.25 -1.45
CA HIS A 311 8.19 6.19 -1.21
C HIS A 311 8.95 7.09 -2.17
N GLN A 312 8.67 7.01 -3.48
CA GLN A 312 9.30 7.84 -4.50
C GLN A 312 9.03 9.34 -4.28
N LEU A 313 7.79 9.68 -3.89
CA LEU A 313 7.42 11.06 -3.59
C LEU A 313 8.18 11.61 -2.38
N LEU A 314 8.31 10.84 -1.31
CA LEU A 314 8.99 11.25 -0.08
C LEU A 314 10.51 11.28 -0.21
N MET A 315 11.07 10.39 -1.01
CA MET A 315 12.52 10.25 -1.21
C MET A 315 13.08 11.13 -2.34
N GLN A 316 12.29 12.06 -2.87
CA GLN A 316 12.81 13.05 -3.82
C GLN A 316 13.94 13.86 -3.19
N PRO A 317 15.02 14.14 -3.96
CA PRO A 317 16.16 14.93 -3.48
C PRO A 317 15.74 16.33 -3.04
N PRO A 318 16.20 16.81 -1.88
CA PRO A 318 15.90 18.16 -1.40
C PRO A 318 16.70 19.23 -2.17
N LEU A 319 16.09 20.38 -2.39
CA LEU A 319 16.74 21.56 -2.97
C LEU A 319 17.20 22.49 -1.85
N LYS A 320 18.37 22.19 -1.25
CA LYS A 320 18.87 22.88 -0.06
C LYS A 320 19.34 24.34 -0.36
N ASN A 321 19.23 25.21 0.63
CA ASN A 321 19.79 26.59 0.62
C ASN A 321 19.26 27.50 -0.51
N ARG A 322 18.00 27.29 -0.95
CA ARG A 322 17.35 28.14 -1.95
C ARG A 322 16.28 29.01 -1.31
N VAL A 323 16.20 30.28 -1.71
CA VAL A 323 15.07 31.16 -1.41
C VAL A 323 13.98 30.89 -2.45
N VAL A 324 12.87 30.33 -2.01
CA VAL A 324 11.81 29.84 -2.90
C VAL A 324 10.58 30.74 -2.82
N LEU A 325 10.06 31.14 -3.98
CA LEU A 325 8.72 31.73 -4.11
C LEU A 325 7.73 30.64 -4.54
N GLY A 326 6.81 30.27 -3.64
CA GLY A 326 5.73 29.34 -3.91
C GLY A 326 4.52 30.04 -4.52
N PHE A 327 3.96 29.42 -5.56
CA PHE A 327 2.72 29.81 -6.21
C PHE A 327 1.66 28.74 -5.96
N ASP A 328 0.54 29.14 -5.36
CA ASP A 328 -0.67 28.32 -5.24
C ASP A 328 -1.72 28.87 -6.22
N PRO A 329 -1.84 28.28 -7.43
CA PRO A 329 -2.65 28.80 -8.52
C PRO A 329 -4.15 28.77 -8.21
N GLY A 330 -4.90 29.74 -8.74
CA GLY A 330 -6.36 29.74 -8.65
C GLY A 330 -7.01 30.83 -9.51
N TYR A 331 -8.09 30.47 -10.23
CA TYR A 331 -8.78 31.41 -11.12
C TYR A 331 -9.53 32.50 -10.37
N ARG A 332 -10.45 32.13 -9.47
CA ARG A 332 -11.35 33.08 -8.80
C ARG A 332 -10.72 33.81 -7.62
N THR A 333 -9.97 33.09 -6.82
CA THR A 333 -9.37 33.58 -5.57
C THR A 333 -8.01 34.21 -5.76
N GLY A 334 -7.49 34.19 -6.99
CA GLY A 334 -6.14 34.62 -7.34
C GLY A 334 -5.09 33.58 -7.00
N CYS A 335 -3.89 33.79 -7.48
CA CYS A 335 -2.72 32.99 -7.16
C CYS A 335 -2.07 33.50 -5.87
N LYS A 336 -1.96 32.64 -4.85
CA LYS A 336 -1.34 32.97 -3.57
C LYS A 336 0.16 32.78 -3.68
N LEU A 337 0.89 33.68 -3.05
CA LEU A 337 2.33 33.72 -3.05
C LEU A 337 2.87 33.54 -1.63
N ALA A 338 3.99 32.83 -1.51
CA ALA A 338 4.74 32.76 -0.27
C ALA A 338 6.25 32.71 -0.56
N VAL A 339 7.02 33.58 0.02
CA VAL A 339 8.48 33.56 -0.05
C VAL A 339 9.00 32.89 1.21
N VAL A 340 9.79 31.82 1.03
CA VAL A 340 10.47 31.14 2.13
C VAL A 340 11.99 31.22 1.95
N ASP A 341 12.71 31.36 3.05
CA ASP A 341 14.17 31.35 3.05
C ASP A 341 14.78 29.96 2.83
N GLY A 342 16.09 29.85 2.80
CA GLY A 342 16.79 28.57 2.60
C GLY A 342 16.56 27.53 3.70
N THR A 343 15.95 27.91 4.84
CA THR A 343 15.59 27.00 5.94
C THR A 343 14.09 26.67 5.97
N GLY A 344 13.31 27.23 5.04
CA GLY A 344 11.86 27.10 5.00
C GLY A 344 11.10 28.07 5.90
N ALA A 345 11.78 29.06 6.52
CA ALA A 345 11.11 30.09 7.29
C ALA A 345 10.41 31.10 6.37
N LEU A 346 9.18 31.49 6.74
CA LEU A 346 8.39 32.41 5.95
C LEU A 346 8.93 33.84 6.05
N PHE A 347 9.19 34.48 4.90
CA PHE A 347 9.51 35.89 4.81
C PHE A 347 8.24 36.74 4.58
N GLU A 348 7.49 36.46 3.52
CA GLU A 348 6.37 37.29 3.10
C GLU A 348 5.33 36.49 2.31
N THR A 349 4.09 36.92 2.35
CA THR A 349 3.00 36.35 1.55
C THR A 349 2.32 37.43 0.70
N GLY A 350 1.67 37.03 -0.40
CA GLY A 350 0.95 37.89 -1.27
C GLY A 350 -0.14 37.18 -2.07
N VAL A 351 -0.92 37.96 -2.81
CA VAL A 351 -1.92 37.42 -3.74
C VAL A 351 -1.84 38.22 -5.05
N ILE A 352 -1.80 37.52 -6.16
CA ILE A 352 -1.79 38.13 -7.50
C ILE A 352 -2.92 37.55 -8.36
N TYR A 353 -3.28 38.24 -9.42
CA TYR A 353 -4.34 37.85 -10.34
C TYR A 353 -3.87 37.86 -11.79
N PRO A 354 -2.89 37.02 -12.17
CA PRO A 354 -2.31 37.01 -13.53
C PRO A 354 -3.25 36.42 -14.57
N VAL A 355 -4.21 35.58 -14.16
CA VAL A 355 -5.07 34.79 -15.04
C VAL A 355 -6.53 35.28 -15.05
N PRO A 356 -7.34 34.93 -16.09
CA PRO A 356 -8.77 35.23 -16.09
C PRO A 356 -9.48 34.70 -14.83
N PRO A 357 -10.59 35.31 -14.37
CA PRO A 357 -11.32 36.43 -14.97
C PRO A 357 -10.71 37.81 -14.72
N HIS A 358 -9.80 37.94 -13.76
CA HIS A 358 -9.30 39.27 -13.35
C HIS A 358 -8.20 39.82 -14.27
N LYS A 359 -7.29 38.99 -14.75
CA LYS A 359 -6.19 39.26 -15.70
C LYS A 359 -5.44 40.60 -15.43
N LYS A 360 -5.03 40.81 -14.16
CA LYS A 360 -4.24 41.98 -13.72
C LYS A 360 -2.74 41.72 -13.91
N LEU A 361 -2.32 41.55 -15.16
CA LEU A 361 -0.97 41.04 -15.49
C LEU A 361 0.13 41.97 -15.01
N GLU A 362 0.03 43.28 -15.25
CA GLU A 362 1.09 44.25 -14.91
C GLU A 362 1.24 44.43 -13.37
N GLU A 363 0.11 44.46 -12.63
CA GLU A 363 0.15 44.47 -11.16
C GLU A 363 0.82 43.18 -10.62
N ALA A 364 0.50 42.01 -11.21
CA ALA A 364 1.10 40.74 -10.84
C ALA A 364 2.60 40.71 -11.11
N LYS A 365 3.06 41.15 -12.30
CA LYS A 365 4.48 41.27 -12.65
C LYS A 365 5.21 42.19 -11.67
N ALA A 366 4.70 43.38 -11.40
CA ALA A 366 5.31 44.32 -10.47
C ALA A 366 5.45 43.74 -9.05
N THR A 367 4.42 43.04 -8.57
CA THR A 367 4.44 42.40 -7.25
C THR A 367 5.51 41.33 -7.16
N VAL A 368 5.55 40.41 -8.14
CA VAL A 368 6.53 39.31 -8.14
C VAL A 368 7.96 39.83 -8.28
N LEU A 369 8.21 40.83 -9.15
CA LEU A 369 9.54 41.47 -9.29
C LEU A 369 9.99 42.16 -8.00
N SER A 370 9.06 42.78 -7.28
CA SER A 370 9.33 43.40 -5.97
C SER A 370 9.76 42.35 -4.94
N LEU A 371 9.05 41.21 -4.86
CA LEU A 371 9.39 40.11 -3.95
C LEU A 371 10.75 39.47 -4.31
N ILE A 372 11.03 39.27 -5.59
CA ILE A 372 12.32 38.74 -6.07
C ILE A 372 13.46 39.63 -5.60
N LYS A 373 13.36 40.95 -5.85
CA LYS A 373 14.39 41.92 -5.51
C LYS A 373 14.57 42.06 -3.99
N LYS A 374 13.46 42.05 -3.24
CA LYS A 374 13.46 42.27 -1.79
C LYS A 374 14.09 41.10 -1.04
N HIS A 375 13.81 39.86 -1.48
CA HIS A 375 14.20 38.65 -0.76
C HIS A 375 15.26 37.79 -1.47
N ASN A 376 15.80 38.27 -2.61
CA ASN A 376 16.76 37.52 -3.42
C ASN A 376 16.24 36.12 -3.82
N VAL A 377 14.98 36.05 -4.26
CA VAL A 377 14.37 34.79 -4.72
C VAL A 377 15.16 34.25 -5.90
N ASN A 378 15.52 32.98 -5.86
CA ASN A 378 16.28 32.30 -6.90
C ASN A 378 15.59 31.06 -7.50
N THR A 379 14.42 30.69 -6.98
CA THR A 379 13.66 29.55 -7.49
C THR A 379 12.16 29.77 -7.31
N PHE A 380 11.36 29.34 -8.30
CA PHE A 380 9.90 29.30 -8.18
C PHE A 380 9.40 27.87 -8.00
N ALA A 381 8.44 27.67 -7.11
CA ALA A 381 7.68 26.44 -6.93
C ALA A 381 6.22 26.71 -7.33
N ILE A 382 5.73 26.06 -8.36
CA ILE A 382 4.38 26.29 -8.90
C ILE A 382 3.52 25.04 -8.62
N GLY A 383 2.40 25.20 -7.92
CA GLY A 383 1.46 24.10 -7.68
C GLY A 383 0.84 23.57 -8.98
N ASN A 384 0.63 22.26 -9.07
CA ASN A 384 0.10 21.60 -10.27
C ASN A 384 -1.43 21.48 -10.35
N GLY A 385 -2.16 22.29 -9.59
CA GLY A 385 -3.63 22.27 -9.57
C GLY A 385 -4.29 23.15 -10.61
N THR A 386 -5.46 23.64 -10.24
CA THR A 386 -6.27 24.51 -11.09
C THR A 386 -5.53 25.80 -11.46
N ALA A 387 -5.48 26.19 -12.74
CA ALA A 387 -4.73 27.35 -13.28
C ALA A 387 -3.18 27.21 -13.19
N SER A 388 -2.67 25.99 -13.04
CA SER A 388 -1.23 25.74 -13.00
C SER A 388 -0.53 26.13 -14.31
N HIS A 389 -1.12 25.78 -15.45
CA HIS A 389 -0.56 26.07 -16.78
C HIS A 389 -0.41 27.56 -17.02
N GLU A 390 -1.48 28.33 -16.80
CA GLU A 390 -1.46 29.78 -17.00
C GLU A 390 -0.52 30.46 -16.01
N THR A 391 -0.36 29.91 -14.81
CA THR A 391 0.62 30.41 -13.82
C THR A 391 2.05 30.07 -14.23
N GLU A 392 2.29 28.88 -14.80
CA GLU A 392 3.59 28.48 -15.37
C GLU A 392 3.96 29.37 -16.56
N GLU A 393 3.01 29.66 -17.47
CA GLU A 393 3.19 30.58 -18.59
C GLU A 393 3.53 32.01 -18.09
N PHE A 394 2.79 32.50 -17.11
CA PHE A 394 3.08 33.79 -16.48
C PHE A 394 4.50 33.85 -15.87
N ALA A 395 4.88 32.84 -15.09
CA ALA A 395 6.17 32.79 -14.45
C ALA A 395 7.34 32.68 -15.44
N SER A 396 7.21 31.81 -16.44
CA SER A 396 8.19 31.63 -17.50
C SER A 396 8.36 32.90 -18.34
N SER A 397 7.25 33.56 -18.74
CA SER A 397 7.30 34.83 -19.46
C SER A 397 8.00 35.93 -18.64
N LEU A 398 7.70 36.01 -17.34
CA LEU A 398 8.33 36.98 -16.45
C LEU A 398 9.84 36.78 -16.35
N ILE A 399 10.30 35.52 -16.24
CA ILE A 399 11.70 35.16 -16.21
C ILE A 399 12.39 35.57 -17.51
N ALA A 400 11.81 35.22 -18.67
CA ALA A 400 12.36 35.51 -19.99
C ALA A 400 12.42 37.02 -20.29
N GLU A 401 11.31 37.74 -20.10
CA GLU A 401 11.21 39.18 -20.39
C GLU A 401 12.21 40.02 -19.58
N ASN A 402 12.52 39.58 -18.35
CA ASN A 402 13.42 40.32 -17.47
C ASN A 402 14.82 39.68 -17.35
N SER A 403 15.11 38.62 -18.11
CA SER A 403 16.36 37.87 -18.10
C SER A 403 16.80 37.48 -16.67
N LEU A 404 15.83 36.99 -15.86
CA LEU A 404 16.08 36.69 -14.46
C LEU A 404 16.88 35.37 -14.31
N PRO A 405 17.87 35.31 -13.41
CA PRO A 405 18.61 34.08 -13.12
C PRO A 405 17.81 33.18 -12.15
N ILE A 406 16.56 32.89 -12.50
CA ILE A 406 15.63 32.14 -11.68
C ILE A 406 15.23 30.87 -12.42
N ASP A 407 15.29 29.75 -11.72
CA ASP A 407 14.80 28.47 -12.19
C ASP A 407 13.39 28.24 -11.59
N TYR A 408 12.56 27.41 -12.24
CA TYR A 408 11.27 27.03 -11.68
C TYR A 408 10.97 25.53 -11.79
N MET A 409 10.08 25.05 -10.95
CA MET A 409 9.57 23.68 -11.00
C MET A 409 8.07 23.65 -10.66
N VAL A 410 7.33 22.81 -11.39
CA VAL A 410 5.95 22.48 -11.04
C VAL A 410 5.96 21.39 -9.98
N VAL A 411 5.30 21.67 -8.85
CA VAL A 411 5.32 20.84 -7.64
C VAL A 411 3.91 20.30 -7.39
N SER A 412 3.80 19.04 -6.99
CA SER A 412 2.49 18.47 -6.62
C SER A 412 1.88 19.22 -5.44
N GLU A 413 0.66 19.73 -5.59
CA GLU A 413 -0.11 20.35 -4.51
C GLU A 413 -1.00 19.36 -3.74
N ALA A 414 -0.94 18.05 -4.07
CA ALA A 414 -1.75 17.03 -3.42
C ALA A 414 -1.65 17.14 -1.89
N GLY A 415 -2.80 17.18 -1.21
CA GLY A 415 -2.87 17.34 0.24
C GLY A 415 -2.51 18.72 0.80
N ALA A 416 -2.09 19.72 -0.02
CA ALA A 416 -1.79 21.07 0.46
C ALA A 416 -3.02 21.74 1.10
N SER A 417 -4.19 21.55 0.53
CA SER A 417 -5.46 22.03 1.10
C SER A 417 -5.80 21.37 2.44
N VAL A 418 -5.49 20.05 2.57
CA VAL A 418 -5.68 19.31 3.83
C VAL A 418 -4.73 19.83 4.90
N TYR A 419 -3.46 20.03 4.55
CA TYR A 419 -2.48 20.64 5.47
C TYR A 419 -2.92 22.03 5.91
N SER A 420 -3.26 22.92 4.98
CA SER A 420 -3.57 24.32 5.26
C SER A 420 -4.76 24.48 6.23
N ALA A 421 -5.74 23.56 6.19
CA ALA A 421 -6.88 23.51 7.09
C ALA A 421 -6.59 22.76 8.40
N SER A 422 -5.43 22.14 8.56
CA SER A 422 -5.09 21.32 9.72
C SER A 422 -4.79 22.16 10.97
N LYS A 423 -4.97 21.54 12.15
CA LYS A 423 -4.56 22.14 13.44
C LYS A 423 -3.05 22.43 13.49
N ALA A 424 -2.23 21.63 12.82
CA ALA A 424 -0.79 21.80 12.76
C ALA A 424 -0.43 23.09 12.00
N ALA A 425 -1.02 23.32 10.82
CA ALA A 425 -0.80 24.54 10.05
C ALA A 425 -1.38 25.78 10.76
N ALA A 426 -2.51 25.64 11.46
CA ALA A 426 -3.06 26.72 12.25
C ALA A 426 -2.18 27.13 13.44
N ALA A 427 -1.51 26.15 14.08
CA ALA A 427 -0.57 26.42 15.16
C ALA A 427 0.76 27.01 14.63
N GLU A 428 1.24 26.57 13.47
CA GLU A 428 2.45 27.07 12.83
C GLU A 428 2.29 28.51 12.29
N PHE A 429 1.11 28.81 11.73
CA PHE A 429 0.77 30.10 11.14
C PHE A 429 -0.58 30.64 11.60
N PRO A 430 -0.72 31.02 12.90
CA PRO A 430 -2.01 31.41 13.46
C PRO A 430 -2.58 32.71 12.87
N GLN A 431 -1.72 33.55 12.30
CA GLN A 431 -2.10 34.85 11.75
C GLN A 431 -2.43 34.83 10.25
N LEU A 432 -2.18 33.69 9.57
CA LEU A 432 -2.39 33.59 8.13
C LEU A 432 -3.73 32.92 7.80
N ASP A 433 -4.32 33.42 6.73
CA ASP A 433 -5.46 32.77 6.09
C ASP A 433 -5.11 31.37 5.61
N VAL A 434 -6.10 30.47 5.64
CA VAL A 434 -5.95 29.07 5.23
C VAL A 434 -5.35 28.98 3.83
N SER A 435 -5.75 29.84 2.90
CA SER A 435 -5.28 29.78 1.51
C SER A 435 -3.80 30.17 1.34
N LEU A 436 -3.26 31.02 2.20
CA LEU A 436 -1.84 31.42 2.15
C LEU A 436 -0.91 30.32 2.67
N ARG A 437 -1.39 29.49 3.58
CA ARG A 437 -0.62 28.36 4.13
C ARG A 437 -0.31 27.30 3.07
N SER A 438 -1.18 27.13 2.05
CA SER A 438 -0.92 26.23 0.92
C SER A 438 0.30 26.65 0.12
N ALA A 439 0.44 27.95 -0.19
CA ALA A 439 1.59 28.46 -0.95
C ALA A 439 2.92 28.24 -0.21
N ILE A 440 2.90 28.36 1.13
CA ILE A 440 4.08 28.05 1.97
C ILE A 440 4.44 26.57 1.85
N SER A 441 3.45 25.69 1.93
CA SER A 441 3.66 24.25 1.79
C SER A 441 4.22 23.90 0.42
N ILE A 442 3.72 24.49 -0.67
CA ILE A 442 4.22 24.29 -2.04
C ILE A 442 5.70 24.69 -2.15
N ALA A 443 6.07 25.85 -1.59
CA ALA A 443 7.47 26.30 -1.59
C ALA A 443 8.40 25.33 -0.82
N ARG A 444 7.98 24.90 0.37
CA ARG A 444 8.75 24.00 1.22
C ARG A 444 8.87 22.59 0.66
N ARG A 445 7.87 22.11 -0.10
CA ARG A 445 7.95 20.80 -0.77
C ARG A 445 9.08 20.74 -1.80
N LEU A 446 9.41 21.85 -2.43
CA LEU A 446 10.57 21.92 -3.33
C LEU A 446 11.87 21.88 -2.55
N GLN A 447 11.92 22.51 -1.36
CA GLN A 447 13.12 22.53 -0.53
C GLN A 447 13.40 21.18 0.13
N ASP A 448 12.42 20.58 0.78
CA ASP A 448 12.49 19.22 1.36
C ASP A 448 11.11 18.55 1.35
N PRO A 449 10.84 17.71 0.33
CA PRO A 449 9.57 17.00 0.20
C PRO A 449 9.24 16.17 1.44
N LEU A 450 10.19 15.43 1.99
CA LEU A 450 9.98 14.56 3.16
C LEU A 450 9.56 15.38 4.38
N ALA A 451 10.30 16.43 4.71
CA ALA A 451 10.05 17.26 5.89
C ALA A 451 8.69 17.95 5.87
N GLU A 452 8.18 18.28 4.68
CA GLU A 452 6.88 18.93 4.53
C GLU A 452 5.73 17.92 4.42
N LEU A 453 5.87 16.87 3.59
CA LEU A 453 4.80 15.91 3.34
C LEU A 453 4.44 15.04 4.55
N VAL A 454 5.37 14.81 5.47
CA VAL A 454 5.08 14.08 6.73
C VAL A 454 4.06 14.79 7.63
N LYS A 455 3.80 16.09 7.40
CA LYS A 455 2.78 16.87 8.12
C LYS A 455 1.35 16.55 7.65
N ILE A 456 1.23 15.83 6.53
CA ILE A 456 -0.03 15.52 5.84
C ILE A 456 -0.35 14.04 6.06
N ASP A 457 -1.63 13.72 6.25
CA ASP A 457 -2.08 12.32 6.23
C ASP A 457 -1.71 11.71 4.86
N PRO A 458 -0.93 10.62 4.81
CA PRO A 458 -0.49 10.03 3.55
C PRO A 458 -1.64 9.68 2.61
N LYS A 459 -2.83 9.39 3.15
CA LYS A 459 -4.04 9.15 2.36
C LYS A 459 -4.52 10.39 1.58
N ALA A 460 -4.09 11.57 1.94
CA ALA A 460 -4.44 12.81 1.23
C ALA A 460 -3.43 13.16 0.11
N LEU A 461 -2.34 12.41 -0.05
CA LEU A 461 -1.28 12.71 -1.02
C LEU A 461 -1.57 12.24 -2.45
N GLY A 462 -2.67 11.49 -2.67
CA GLY A 462 -3.07 11.10 -4.02
C GLY A 462 -2.08 10.17 -4.72
N VAL A 463 -1.73 9.05 -4.06
CA VAL A 463 -0.71 8.11 -4.55
C VAL A 463 -1.25 7.02 -5.48
N GLY A 464 -2.57 7.01 -5.77
CA GLY A 464 -3.13 6.05 -6.72
C GLY A 464 -4.62 6.23 -7.01
N GLN A 465 -5.05 5.71 -8.17
CA GLN A 465 -6.38 5.95 -8.74
C GLN A 465 -7.54 5.39 -7.90
N TYR A 466 -7.34 4.22 -7.27
CA TYR A 466 -8.38 3.53 -6.47
C TYR A 466 -8.17 3.68 -4.96
N GLN A 467 -7.36 4.62 -4.53
CA GLN A 467 -6.97 4.81 -3.13
C GLN A 467 -8.18 4.94 -2.19
N HIS A 468 -9.25 5.61 -2.62
CA HIS A 468 -10.46 5.82 -1.80
C HIS A 468 -11.38 4.59 -1.72
N ASP A 469 -11.12 3.55 -2.51
CA ASP A 469 -11.88 2.29 -2.47
C ASP A 469 -11.20 1.23 -1.57
N MET A 470 -9.97 1.50 -1.14
CA MET A 470 -9.22 0.58 -0.28
C MET A 470 -9.78 0.56 1.14
N PRO A 471 -9.65 -0.57 1.87
CA PRO A 471 -9.96 -0.64 3.29
C PRO A 471 -9.15 0.40 4.07
N PRO A 472 -9.80 1.35 4.80
CA PRO A 472 -9.11 2.50 5.37
C PRO A 472 -8.01 2.16 6.38
N ALA A 473 -8.18 1.11 7.17
CA ALA A 473 -7.19 0.68 8.15
C ALA A 473 -5.95 0.10 7.46
N GLN A 474 -6.14 -0.85 6.54
CA GLN A 474 -5.05 -1.49 5.79
C GLN A 474 -4.23 -0.45 5.00
N LEU A 475 -4.92 0.48 4.33
CA LEU A 475 -4.26 1.57 3.61
C LEU A 475 -3.47 2.47 4.55
N SER A 476 -4.03 2.86 5.71
CA SER A 476 -3.35 3.71 6.68
C SER A 476 -2.08 3.05 7.20
N ASP A 477 -2.18 1.81 7.66
CA ASP A 477 -1.04 1.07 8.21
C ASP A 477 0.08 0.92 7.17
N ALA A 478 -0.28 0.61 5.92
CA ALA A 478 0.66 0.46 4.83
C ALA A 478 1.41 1.77 4.50
N LEU A 479 0.67 2.89 4.36
CA LEU A 479 1.25 4.18 4.02
C LEU A 479 2.03 4.81 5.19
N ASP A 480 1.53 4.69 6.43
CA ASP A 480 2.25 5.13 7.63
C ASP A 480 3.58 4.39 7.78
N GLY A 481 3.61 3.08 7.46
CA GLY A 481 4.84 2.30 7.41
C GLY A 481 5.86 2.82 6.41
N VAL A 482 5.43 3.28 5.24
CA VAL A 482 6.34 3.90 4.24
C VAL A 482 6.91 5.21 4.77
N VAL A 483 6.07 6.07 5.38
CA VAL A 483 6.53 7.34 5.97
C VAL A 483 7.57 7.08 7.06
N GLU A 484 7.28 6.13 7.97
CA GLU A 484 8.21 5.74 9.04
C GLU A 484 9.56 5.26 8.45
N ASN A 485 9.52 4.39 7.44
CA ASN A 485 10.73 3.89 6.80
C ASN A 485 11.54 5.02 6.15
N CYS A 486 10.93 5.89 5.35
CA CYS A 486 11.61 7.02 4.71
C CYS A 486 12.26 7.94 5.74
N VAL A 487 11.55 8.31 6.82
CA VAL A 487 12.08 9.21 7.85
C VAL A 487 13.26 8.59 8.59
N ASN A 488 13.17 7.30 8.95
CA ASN A 488 14.24 6.61 9.69
C ASN A 488 15.45 6.30 8.78
N SER A 489 15.25 6.06 7.49
CA SER A 489 16.37 5.85 6.55
C SER A 489 17.18 7.12 6.30
N VAL A 490 16.51 8.28 6.20
CA VAL A 490 17.15 9.59 6.05
C VAL A 490 17.81 10.04 7.36
N GLY A 491 17.15 9.76 8.48
CA GLY A 491 17.51 10.32 9.79
C GLY A 491 17.07 11.79 9.92
N VAL A 492 17.00 12.27 11.15
CA VAL A 492 16.39 13.58 11.45
C VAL A 492 17.31 14.40 12.35
N ASP A 493 17.56 15.67 11.99
CA ASP A 493 18.27 16.59 12.86
C ASP A 493 17.40 17.00 14.05
N LEU A 494 17.92 16.74 15.26
CA LEU A 494 17.20 16.95 16.53
C LEU A 494 16.90 18.42 16.80
N ASN A 495 17.75 19.33 16.31
CA ASN A 495 17.67 20.74 16.60
C ASN A 495 16.77 21.52 15.63
N THR A 496 16.53 20.99 14.42
CA THR A 496 15.76 21.69 13.39
C THR A 496 14.42 21.05 13.09
N ALA A 497 14.25 19.76 13.37
CA ALA A 497 13.06 18.98 13.01
C ALA A 497 11.78 19.50 13.68
N SER A 498 10.67 19.42 12.93
CA SER A 498 9.32 19.66 13.45
C SER A 498 8.84 18.51 14.33
N ALA A 499 7.89 18.78 15.23
CA ALA A 499 7.27 17.72 16.03
C ALA A 499 6.58 16.64 15.17
N ALA A 500 6.04 17.02 14.00
CA ALA A 500 5.46 16.08 13.04
C ALA A 500 6.51 15.10 12.49
N LEU A 501 7.67 15.61 12.07
CA LEU A 501 8.77 14.79 11.57
C LEU A 501 9.35 13.89 12.68
N LEU A 502 9.59 14.44 13.88
CA LEU A 502 10.07 13.69 15.04
C LEU A 502 9.13 12.56 15.43
N SER A 503 7.80 12.74 15.29
CA SER A 503 6.83 11.70 15.63
C SER A 503 6.84 10.47 14.73
N LYS A 504 7.56 10.52 13.61
CA LYS A 504 7.74 9.39 12.67
C LYS A 504 9.07 8.65 12.91
N ILE A 505 9.87 9.10 13.87
CA ILE A 505 11.07 8.37 14.30
C ILE A 505 10.67 7.16 15.17
N ALA A 506 11.35 6.05 14.94
CA ALA A 506 11.19 4.83 15.71
C ALA A 506 11.23 5.10 17.22
N GLY A 507 10.23 4.62 17.96
CA GLY A 507 10.14 4.83 19.41
C GLY A 507 9.71 6.23 19.87
N VAL A 508 9.44 7.17 18.99
CA VAL A 508 9.00 8.54 19.31
C VAL A 508 7.52 8.72 18.99
N ASN A 509 6.65 8.80 19.99
CA ASN A 509 5.25 9.14 19.76
C ASN A 509 5.02 10.66 19.71
N ALA A 510 3.81 11.09 19.32
CA ALA A 510 3.45 12.50 19.18
C ALA A 510 3.66 13.33 20.47
N THR A 511 3.51 12.73 21.66
CA THR A 511 3.73 13.43 22.93
C THR A 511 5.22 13.64 23.18
N VAL A 512 6.03 12.63 22.94
CA VAL A 512 7.50 12.71 23.09
C VAL A 512 8.07 13.70 22.06
N ALA A 513 7.59 13.67 20.81
CA ALA A 513 8.00 14.62 19.77
C ALA A 513 7.78 16.08 20.19
N LYS A 514 6.60 16.38 20.76
CA LYS A 514 6.31 17.72 21.32
C LYS A 514 7.23 18.08 22.49
N ASN A 515 7.49 17.13 23.37
CA ASN A 515 8.37 17.36 24.52
C ASN A 515 9.84 17.60 24.10
N ILE A 516 10.31 16.96 23.02
CA ILE A 516 11.62 17.25 22.43
C ILE A 516 11.69 18.70 21.97
N VAL A 517 10.67 19.18 21.24
CA VAL A 517 10.61 20.57 20.77
C VAL A 517 10.57 21.54 21.95
N LEU A 518 9.72 21.32 22.93
CA LEU A 518 9.64 22.14 24.16
C LEU A 518 10.99 22.17 24.91
N TYR A 519 11.64 21.02 25.06
CA TYR A 519 12.93 20.94 25.74
C TYR A 519 13.98 21.83 25.07
N ARG A 520 14.07 21.81 23.72
CA ARG A 520 15.03 22.66 23.00
C ARG A 520 14.68 24.15 23.05
N GLU A 521 13.39 24.50 23.14
CA GLU A 521 12.94 25.89 23.29
C GLU A 521 13.30 26.45 24.68
N GLU A 522 13.19 25.60 25.72
CA GLU A 522 13.45 25.97 27.11
C GLU A 522 14.95 25.93 27.48
N ASN A 523 15.68 24.95 26.95
CA ASN A 523 17.09 24.66 27.37
C ASN A 523 18.13 24.99 26.29
N GLY A 524 17.71 25.43 25.11
CA GLY A 524 18.57 25.63 23.97
C GLY A 524 18.79 24.36 23.13
N LYS A 525 19.70 24.43 22.16
CA LYS A 525 20.03 23.32 21.27
C LYS A 525 20.58 22.12 22.03
N PHE A 526 20.21 20.92 21.62
CA PHE A 526 20.86 19.68 22.06
C PHE A 526 22.32 19.69 21.60
N THR A 527 23.26 19.41 22.49
CA THR A 527 24.70 19.28 22.17
C THR A 527 25.14 17.82 22.06
N ASN A 528 24.39 16.89 22.66
CA ASN A 528 24.64 15.46 22.56
C ASN A 528 23.37 14.62 22.71
N ARG A 529 23.37 13.42 22.12
CA ARG A 529 22.23 12.50 22.17
C ARG A 529 21.80 12.08 23.57
N SER A 530 22.72 12.09 24.54
CA SER A 530 22.39 11.66 25.91
C SER A 530 21.41 12.61 26.60
N GLU A 531 21.31 13.85 26.15
CA GLU A 531 20.35 14.84 26.66
C GLU A 531 18.90 14.46 26.41
N LEU A 532 18.63 13.62 25.38
CA LEU A 532 17.31 13.05 25.13
C LEU A 532 16.75 12.33 26.37
N LYS A 533 17.58 11.76 27.23
CA LYS A 533 17.16 11.12 28.48
C LYS A 533 16.57 12.09 29.50
N LYS A 534 16.78 13.41 29.32
CA LYS A 534 16.17 14.46 30.16
C LYS A 534 14.79 14.89 29.64
N VAL A 535 14.40 14.48 28.41
CA VAL A 535 13.12 14.83 27.81
C VAL A 535 11.99 14.09 28.51
N ALA A 536 10.96 14.82 28.92
CA ALA A 536 9.82 14.26 29.62
C ALA A 536 9.12 13.16 28.80
N LYS A 537 8.78 12.04 29.42
CA LYS A 537 8.12 10.85 28.84
C LYS A 537 8.97 10.07 27.81
N LEU A 538 10.23 10.42 27.61
CA LEU A 538 11.16 9.63 26.79
C LEU A 538 11.87 8.63 27.71
N GLY A 539 11.34 7.40 27.80
CA GLY A 539 11.91 6.34 28.64
C GLY A 539 13.12 5.66 28.00
N ALA A 540 13.77 4.78 28.77
CA ALA A 540 14.99 4.08 28.34
C ALA A 540 14.80 3.29 27.04
N LYS A 541 13.68 2.58 26.87
CA LYS A 541 13.36 1.83 25.65
C LYS A 541 13.11 2.75 24.45
N ALA A 542 12.41 3.87 24.65
CA ALA A 542 12.20 4.86 23.59
C ALA A 542 13.54 5.49 23.16
N PHE A 543 14.43 5.77 24.11
CA PHE A 543 15.79 6.25 23.81
C PHE A 543 16.58 5.24 22.99
N GLU A 544 16.58 3.97 23.38
CA GLU A 544 17.21 2.89 22.60
C GLU A 544 16.69 2.84 21.16
N GLN A 545 15.38 2.94 20.97
CA GLN A 545 14.76 2.87 19.65
C GLN A 545 15.08 4.08 18.76
N CYS A 546 15.14 5.30 19.31
CA CYS A 546 15.22 6.52 18.53
C CYS A 546 16.64 7.09 18.37
N ALA A 547 17.55 6.82 19.30
CA ALA A 547 18.81 7.54 19.41
C ALA A 547 19.70 7.48 18.14
N GLY A 548 19.69 6.35 17.43
CA GLY A 548 20.47 6.20 16.20
C GLY A 548 19.90 6.95 14.99
N PHE A 549 18.61 7.27 14.99
CA PHE A 549 17.94 7.98 13.90
C PHE A 549 17.90 9.50 14.10
N LEU A 550 18.19 9.98 15.31
CA LEU A 550 18.26 11.40 15.65
C LEU A 550 19.69 11.90 15.55
N ARG A 551 19.95 12.91 14.73
CA ARG A 551 21.28 13.45 14.47
C ARG A 551 21.44 14.82 15.13
N ILE A 552 22.69 15.18 15.44
CA ILE A 552 23.08 16.50 15.94
C ILE A 552 24.28 16.94 15.12
N THR A 553 24.09 17.90 14.21
CA THR A 553 25.10 18.32 13.25
C THR A 553 26.27 19.05 13.93
N ASP A 554 25.96 19.95 14.86
CA ASP A 554 26.94 20.82 15.56
C ASP A 554 27.10 20.39 17.04
N GLY A 555 27.10 19.07 17.31
CA GLY A 555 27.18 18.53 18.66
C GLY A 555 28.62 18.35 19.18
N ASP A 556 28.76 18.14 20.50
CA ASP A 556 30.03 17.90 21.19
C ASP A 556 30.73 16.60 20.74
N ASN A 557 29.94 15.61 20.30
CA ASN A 557 30.43 14.30 19.86
C ASN A 557 30.18 14.11 18.36
N PRO A 558 31.22 14.01 17.52
CA PRO A 558 31.06 13.84 16.07
C PRO A 558 30.24 12.59 15.68
N LEU A 559 30.20 11.55 16.53
CA LEU A 559 29.39 10.36 16.28
C LEU A 559 27.88 10.66 16.37
N ASP A 560 27.46 11.75 17.01
CA ASP A 560 26.06 12.15 17.09
C ASP A 560 25.52 12.68 15.75
N ASN A 561 26.40 13.03 14.80
CA ASN A 561 26.03 13.36 13.41
C ASN A 561 26.05 12.16 12.47
N THR A 562 26.13 10.94 12.97
CA THR A 562 26.11 9.70 12.18
C THR A 562 24.89 8.87 12.53
N ALA A 563 24.55 7.83 11.74
CA ALA A 563 23.55 6.86 12.12
C ALA A 563 24.12 5.73 13.03
N VAL A 564 25.35 5.85 13.51
CA VAL A 564 25.89 4.91 14.49
C VAL A 564 25.09 4.98 15.79
N HIS A 565 24.62 3.83 16.27
CA HIS A 565 23.85 3.77 17.51
C HIS A 565 24.76 4.02 18.74
N PRO A 566 24.30 4.72 19.80
CA PRO A 566 25.10 4.98 21.00
C PRO A 566 25.70 3.74 21.66
N GLU A 567 25.05 2.58 21.57
CA GLU A 567 25.59 1.30 22.05
C GLU A 567 26.91 0.93 21.37
N SER A 568 27.07 1.29 20.09
CA SER A 568 28.25 0.99 19.27
C SER A 568 29.33 2.05 19.31
N TYR A 569 29.19 3.14 20.09
CA TYR A 569 30.18 4.22 20.15
C TYR A 569 31.56 3.75 20.62
N LYS A 570 31.62 2.77 21.52
CA LYS A 570 32.90 2.19 21.95
C LYS A 570 33.63 1.52 20.79
N ILE A 571 32.90 0.78 19.95
CA ILE A 571 33.42 0.08 18.78
C ILE A 571 33.86 1.10 17.72
N ALA A 572 33.02 2.10 17.42
CA ALA A 572 33.34 3.16 16.47
C ALA A 572 34.60 3.94 16.88
N LYS A 573 34.74 4.28 18.17
CA LYS A 573 35.95 4.94 18.70
C LYS A 573 37.19 4.04 18.63
N ALA A 574 37.07 2.75 18.90
CA ALA A 574 38.16 1.79 18.76
C ALA A 574 38.62 1.66 17.28
N LEU A 575 37.65 1.62 16.35
CA LEU A 575 37.91 1.58 14.91
C LEU A 575 38.67 2.84 14.44
N ILE A 576 38.21 4.03 14.82
CA ILE A 576 38.88 5.30 14.48
C ILE A 576 40.28 5.34 15.09
N LYS A 577 40.47 4.83 16.31
CA LYS A 577 41.78 4.80 16.97
C LYS A 577 42.77 3.86 16.25
N GLN A 578 42.31 2.72 15.75
CA GLN A 578 43.17 1.72 15.11
C GLN A 578 43.51 2.08 13.65
N PHE A 579 42.54 2.53 12.86
CA PHE A 579 42.69 2.73 11.43
C PHE A 579 42.77 4.22 11.02
N GLY A 580 42.30 5.13 11.89
CA GLY A 580 42.13 6.56 11.54
C GLY A 580 40.89 6.78 10.65
N THR A 581 40.41 8.01 10.57
CA THR A 581 39.22 8.37 9.78
C THR A 581 39.45 8.36 8.27
N THR A 582 40.71 8.56 7.81
CA THR A 582 41.06 8.66 6.37
C THR A 582 41.32 7.31 5.68
N LYS A 583 41.49 6.23 6.46
CA LYS A 583 41.82 4.89 5.93
C LYS A 583 40.65 3.91 6.00
N LEU A 584 39.46 4.34 6.43
CA LEU A 584 38.31 3.45 6.62
C LEU A 584 37.88 2.75 5.33
N SER A 585 37.91 3.50 4.20
CA SER A 585 37.57 2.97 2.85
C SER A 585 38.57 1.95 2.29
N SER A 586 39.74 1.84 2.90
CA SER A 586 40.83 0.94 2.44
C SER A 586 41.02 -0.29 3.34
N ILE A 587 40.17 -0.48 4.34
CA ILE A 587 40.22 -1.67 5.22
C ILE A 587 39.81 -2.90 4.42
N SER A 588 40.62 -3.93 4.41
CA SER A 588 40.32 -5.19 3.75
C SER A 588 39.29 -6.01 4.52
N ASP A 589 38.54 -6.87 3.83
CA ASP A 589 37.56 -7.76 4.47
C ASP A 589 38.18 -8.62 5.58
N ASN A 590 39.43 -9.09 5.41
CA ASN A 590 40.13 -9.85 6.44
C ASN A 590 40.41 -9.03 7.71
N GLU A 591 40.78 -7.74 7.57
CA GLU A 591 40.97 -6.85 8.72
C GLU A 591 39.64 -6.53 9.41
N ILE A 592 38.55 -6.42 8.64
CA ILE A 592 37.19 -6.26 9.18
C ILE A 592 36.79 -7.48 9.99
N GLU A 593 37.00 -8.70 9.47
CA GLU A 593 36.71 -9.94 10.18
C GLU A 593 37.55 -10.09 11.45
N GLN A 594 38.84 -9.78 11.37
CA GLN A 594 39.73 -9.82 12.54
C GLN A 594 39.28 -8.82 13.62
N PHE A 595 39.02 -7.57 13.24
CA PHE A 595 38.52 -6.55 14.16
C PHE A 595 37.17 -6.93 14.78
N ALA A 596 36.28 -7.52 13.98
CA ALA A 596 34.97 -7.99 14.44
C ALA A 596 35.11 -9.06 15.51
N ASN A 597 36.00 -10.04 15.31
CA ASN A 597 36.29 -11.10 16.28
C ASN A 597 36.95 -10.55 17.57
N ASP A 598 37.93 -9.67 17.45
CA ASP A 598 38.66 -9.07 18.60
C ASP A 598 37.74 -8.22 19.48
N ASN A 599 36.70 -7.61 18.91
CA ASN A 599 35.76 -6.73 19.64
C ASN A 599 34.39 -7.38 19.89
N ASN A 600 34.22 -8.65 19.54
CA ASN A 600 32.96 -9.40 19.70
C ASN A 600 31.75 -8.66 19.09
N VAL A 601 31.91 -8.21 17.85
CA VAL A 601 30.87 -7.52 17.08
C VAL A 601 30.70 -8.22 15.73
N GLY A 602 29.49 -8.29 15.18
CA GLY A 602 29.25 -8.90 13.89
C GLY A 602 29.81 -8.05 12.72
N VAL A 603 30.24 -8.74 11.68
CA VAL A 603 30.74 -8.12 10.45
C VAL A 603 29.72 -7.17 9.81
N PRO A 604 28.40 -7.48 9.72
CA PRO A 604 27.40 -6.56 9.17
C PRO A 604 27.33 -5.22 9.93
N THR A 605 27.29 -5.27 11.26
CA THR A 605 27.27 -4.06 12.10
C THR A 605 28.57 -3.24 11.92
N LEU A 606 29.71 -3.91 11.81
CA LEU A 606 30.97 -3.21 11.61
C LEU A 606 31.06 -2.52 10.24
N LYS A 607 30.60 -3.18 9.17
CA LYS A 607 30.51 -2.58 7.82
C LYS A 607 29.58 -1.36 7.82
N ASP A 608 28.46 -1.42 8.52
CA ASP A 608 27.55 -0.28 8.66
C ASP A 608 28.23 0.89 9.41
N ILE A 609 28.95 0.61 10.50
CA ILE A 609 29.71 1.63 11.25
C ILE A 609 30.77 2.28 10.35
N ILE A 610 31.51 1.49 9.59
CA ILE A 610 32.53 2.02 8.66
C ILE A 610 31.87 2.96 7.64
N GLY A 611 30.80 2.54 6.98
CA GLY A 611 30.08 3.36 5.99
C GLY A 611 29.55 4.68 6.56
N GLU A 612 29.06 4.66 7.82
CA GLU A 612 28.61 5.87 8.50
C GLU A 612 29.75 6.81 8.93
N LEU A 613 30.91 6.27 9.26
CA LEU A 613 32.09 7.06 9.60
C LEU A 613 32.78 7.66 8.38
N GLU A 614 32.69 7.02 7.22
CA GLU A 614 33.20 7.55 5.94
C GLU A 614 32.44 8.78 5.46
N LYS A 615 31.11 8.77 5.63
CA LYS A 615 30.21 9.85 5.19
C LYS A 615 29.31 10.29 6.35
N PRO A 616 29.82 11.02 7.35
CA PRO A 616 29.01 11.50 8.46
C PRO A 616 27.87 12.40 7.96
N GLY A 617 26.67 12.21 8.49
CA GLY A 617 25.51 13.02 8.11
C GLY A 617 24.97 12.76 6.71
N ARG A 618 25.36 11.64 6.08
CA ARG A 618 24.87 11.27 4.74
C ARG A 618 23.36 11.23 4.70
N ASP A 619 22.80 11.92 3.72
CA ASP A 619 21.40 11.78 3.31
C ASP A 619 21.35 10.87 2.07
N PRO A 620 20.69 9.71 2.12
CA PRO A 620 20.61 8.80 0.97
C PRO A 620 20.00 9.46 -0.28
N ARG A 621 19.24 10.53 -0.13
CA ARG A 621 18.64 11.29 -1.24
C ARG A 621 19.67 12.13 -2.01
N ASP A 622 20.82 12.46 -1.41
CA ASP A 622 21.88 13.24 -2.07
C ASP A 622 22.59 12.44 -3.20
N GLU A 623 22.39 11.11 -3.25
CA GLU A 623 22.92 10.24 -4.33
C GLU A 623 21.97 10.13 -5.52
N LEU A 624 20.73 10.61 -5.38
CA LEU A 624 19.76 10.65 -6.46
C LEU A 624 19.99 11.88 -7.36
N PRO A 625 19.62 11.81 -8.65
CA PRO A 625 19.76 12.97 -9.52
C PRO A 625 18.93 14.15 -8.98
N PRO A 626 19.49 15.38 -9.01
CA PRO A 626 18.79 16.56 -8.50
C PRO A 626 17.49 16.83 -9.25
N PRO A 627 16.52 17.52 -8.66
CA PRO A 627 15.27 17.89 -9.33
C PRO A 627 15.55 18.66 -10.62
N MET A 628 14.83 18.33 -11.69
CA MET A 628 14.98 19.03 -12.98
C MET A 628 14.28 20.40 -12.92
N LEU A 629 15.08 21.44 -12.74
CA LEU A 629 14.60 22.81 -12.78
C LEU A 629 14.50 23.29 -14.22
N LYS A 630 13.37 23.96 -14.56
CA LYS A 630 13.10 24.54 -15.89
C LYS A 630 13.51 26.01 -15.91
N LYS A 631 13.98 26.50 -17.06
CA LYS A 631 14.24 27.94 -17.31
C LYS A 631 13.26 28.52 -18.31
N GLU A 632 12.80 27.70 -19.24
CA GLU A 632 11.89 28.11 -20.33
C GLU A 632 10.77 27.12 -20.45
N LEU A 633 9.60 27.59 -20.87
CA LEU A 633 8.46 26.77 -21.20
C LEU A 633 8.62 26.26 -22.65
N LEU A 634 8.72 24.96 -22.82
CA LEU A 634 8.62 24.36 -24.15
C LEU A 634 7.14 24.24 -24.53
N SER A 635 6.75 24.79 -25.68
CA SER A 635 5.41 24.59 -26.22
C SER A 635 5.36 23.37 -27.14
N ILE A 636 4.18 22.76 -27.30
CA ILE A 636 4.01 21.61 -28.19
C ILE A 636 4.32 21.98 -29.67
N GLU A 637 4.07 23.25 -30.04
CA GLU A 637 4.38 23.79 -31.36
C GLU A 637 5.89 23.94 -31.61
N SER A 638 6.68 24.05 -30.53
CA SER A 638 8.15 24.18 -30.62
C SER A 638 8.85 22.84 -30.82
N LEU A 639 8.14 21.73 -30.57
CA LEU A 639 8.70 20.39 -30.72
C LEU A 639 8.87 20.01 -32.17
N LYS A 640 10.03 19.44 -32.51
CA LYS A 640 10.34 18.94 -33.87
C LYS A 640 10.72 17.47 -33.80
N ASP A 641 10.31 16.71 -34.80
CA ASP A 641 10.73 15.33 -34.92
C ASP A 641 12.26 15.20 -34.94
N GLY A 642 12.78 14.25 -34.19
CA GLY A 642 14.20 14.05 -34.01
C GLY A 642 14.82 14.83 -32.84
N MET A 643 14.09 15.73 -32.17
CA MET A 643 14.57 16.48 -31.01
C MET A 643 14.83 15.54 -29.82
N ILE A 644 16.02 15.63 -29.23
CA ILE A 644 16.36 14.84 -28.03
C ILE A 644 16.16 15.74 -26.81
N LEU A 645 15.33 15.25 -25.89
CA LEU A 645 14.99 15.96 -24.68
C LEU A 645 15.25 15.04 -23.47
N THR A 646 15.47 15.66 -22.34
CA THR A 646 15.50 14.95 -21.06
C THR A 646 14.12 15.11 -20.40
N GLY A 647 13.54 14.01 -19.95
CA GLY A 647 12.24 14.05 -19.30
C GLY A 647 12.20 13.17 -18.06
N THR A 648 11.16 13.35 -17.25
CA THR A 648 10.91 12.55 -16.06
C THR A 648 9.74 11.62 -16.28
N VAL A 649 9.89 10.33 -15.98
CA VAL A 649 8.81 9.34 -16.07
C VAL A 649 7.75 9.64 -15.02
N ARG A 650 6.54 10.02 -15.45
CA ARG A 650 5.42 10.35 -14.56
C ARG A 650 4.51 9.19 -14.26
N ASN A 651 4.26 8.36 -15.26
CA ASN A 651 3.36 7.23 -15.13
C ASN A 651 3.79 6.08 -16.03
N ILE A 652 3.51 4.85 -15.61
CA ILE A 652 3.81 3.64 -16.36
C ILE A 652 2.53 2.83 -16.50
N MET A 653 2.23 2.44 -17.75
CA MET A 653 1.10 1.60 -18.11
C MET A 653 1.64 0.36 -18.86
N ASP A 654 0.83 -0.69 -19.00
CA ASP A 654 1.24 -1.94 -19.67
C ASP A 654 1.75 -1.72 -21.12
N PHE A 655 1.27 -0.68 -21.77
CA PHE A 655 1.62 -0.36 -23.17
C PHE A 655 2.76 0.65 -23.30
N GLY A 656 3.29 1.23 -22.22
CA GLY A 656 4.37 2.19 -22.27
C GLY A 656 4.48 3.10 -21.06
N ALA A 657 5.34 4.11 -21.15
CA ALA A 657 5.58 5.09 -20.08
C ALA A 657 5.23 6.52 -20.56
N PHE A 658 4.61 7.28 -19.71
CA PHE A 658 4.38 8.71 -19.88
C PHE A 658 5.54 9.50 -19.30
N VAL A 659 6.13 10.37 -20.10
CA VAL A 659 7.33 11.13 -19.75
C VAL A 659 7.04 12.63 -19.89
N ASP A 660 7.21 13.35 -18.80
CA ASP A 660 7.20 14.82 -18.80
C ASP A 660 8.52 15.33 -19.40
N ILE A 661 8.45 15.91 -20.57
CA ILE A 661 9.58 16.50 -21.28
C ILE A 661 9.65 18.02 -21.15
N GLY A 662 8.90 18.60 -20.21
CA GLY A 662 8.83 20.03 -19.99
C GLY A 662 7.78 20.76 -20.83
N VAL A 663 6.95 20.03 -21.58
CA VAL A 663 5.76 20.51 -22.28
C VAL A 663 4.53 20.21 -21.41
N HIS A 664 3.42 20.91 -21.62
CA HIS A 664 2.19 20.71 -20.84
C HIS A 664 1.64 19.28 -20.90
N GLU A 665 1.78 18.63 -22.06
CA GLU A 665 1.30 17.26 -22.29
C GLU A 665 2.45 16.26 -22.11
N ASP A 666 2.21 15.20 -21.34
CA ASP A 666 3.18 14.12 -21.20
C ASP A 666 3.35 13.38 -22.54
N GLY A 667 4.58 13.12 -22.94
CA GLY A 667 4.88 12.32 -24.11
C GLY A 667 4.80 10.83 -23.80
N LEU A 668 4.26 10.04 -24.74
CA LEU A 668 4.18 8.59 -24.61
C LEU A 668 5.40 7.92 -25.25
N VAL A 669 6.16 7.18 -24.47
CA VAL A 669 7.12 6.17 -24.95
C VAL A 669 6.39 4.82 -24.96
N HIS A 670 5.95 4.39 -26.14
CA HIS A 670 5.30 3.08 -26.28
C HIS A 670 6.30 1.96 -25.94
N ILE A 671 5.82 0.83 -25.39
CA ILE A 671 6.66 -0.30 -24.97
C ILE A 671 7.63 -0.76 -26.10
N SER A 672 7.20 -0.72 -27.34
CA SER A 672 8.06 -1.02 -28.50
C SER A 672 9.15 0.00 -28.78
N GLN A 673 9.12 1.19 -28.16
CA GLN A 673 10.07 2.28 -28.31
C GLN A 673 10.99 2.47 -27.11
N MET A 674 10.87 1.60 -26.08
CA MET A 674 11.64 1.72 -24.83
C MET A 674 13.01 1.06 -24.92
N ALA A 675 13.12 -0.06 -25.63
CA ALA A 675 14.37 -0.80 -25.77
C ALA A 675 14.46 -1.46 -27.16
N THR A 676 15.69 -1.80 -27.58
CA THR A 676 15.94 -2.57 -28.81
C THR A 676 15.60 -4.05 -28.65
N ARG A 677 15.63 -4.57 -27.41
CA ARG A 677 15.22 -5.95 -27.06
C ARG A 677 13.72 -6.01 -26.77
N PHE A 678 13.15 -7.20 -26.89
CA PHE A 678 11.77 -7.44 -26.43
C PHE A 678 11.68 -7.33 -24.90
N ILE A 679 10.72 -6.58 -24.42
CA ILE A 679 10.38 -6.43 -23.00
C ILE A 679 8.91 -6.79 -22.79
N LYS A 680 8.60 -7.43 -21.66
CA LYS A 680 7.23 -7.83 -21.33
C LYS A 680 6.46 -6.70 -20.69
N HIS A 681 7.14 -5.89 -19.87
CA HIS A 681 6.53 -4.76 -19.16
C HIS A 681 7.50 -3.58 -19.10
N PRO A 682 7.00 -2.33 -19.23
CA PRO A 682 7.82 -1.13 -19.18
C PRO A 682 8.68 -0.97 -17.93
N THR A 683 8.25 -1.49 -16.79
CA THR A 683 9.01 -1.45 -15.53
C THR A 683 10.34 -2.23 -15.54
N GLU A 684 10.57 -3.04 -16.58
CA GLU A 684 11.88 -3.68 -16.80
C GLU A 684 12.97 -2.65 -17.22
N ILE A 685 12.56 -1.49 -17.73
CA ILE A 685 13.46 -0.47 -18.28
C ILE A 685 13.44 0.80 -17.45
N VAL A 686 12.26 1.27 -17.01
CA VAL A 686 12.12 2.53 -16.29
C VAL A 686 11.20 2.38 -15.08
N LYS A 687 11.39 3.29 -14.11
CA LYS A 687 10.52 3.47 -12.94
C LYS A 687 9.93 4.87 -12.96
N VAL A 688 8.79 5.05 -12.28
CA VAL A 688 8.23 6.39 -12.07
C VAL A 688 9.23 7.24 -11.30
N GLY A 689 9.49 8.44 -11.80
CA GLY A 689 10.49 9.36 -11.27
C GLY A 689 11.86 9.28 -11.94
N ASP A 690 12.13 8.28 -12.78
CA ASP A 690 13.39 8.18 -13.52
C ASP A 690 13.55 9.34 -14.50
N ILE A 691 14.77 9.88 -14.58
CA ILE A 691 15.16 10.87 -15.58
C ILE A 691 15.68 10.12 -16.81
N VAL A 692 15.00 10.29 -17.93
CA VAL A 692 15.32 9.56 -19.17
C VAL A 692 15.56 10.54 -20.32
N LYS A 693 16.50 10.20 -21.20
CA LYS A 693 16.61 10.87 -22.50
C LYS A 693 15.61 10.26 -23.47
N VAL A 694 14.86 11.10 -24.15
CA VAL A 694 13.85 10.69 -25.13
C VAL A 694 14.00 11.49 -26.41
N LYS A 695 13.73 10.86 -27.54
CA LYS A 695 13.69 11.46 -28.86
C LYS A 695 12.24 11.62 -29.30
N VAL A 696 11.86 12.81 -29.73
CA VAL A 696 10.54 13.07 -30.32
C VAL A 696 10.46 12.36 -31.66
N ILE A 697 9.45 11.51 -31.83
CA ILE A 697 9.21 10.73 -33.05
C ILE A 697 7.89 11.09 -33.76
N GLY A 698 7.12 11.98 -33.17
CA GLY A 698 5.89 12.51 -33.78
C GLY A 698 5.13 13.40 -32.82
N VAL A 699 4.58 14.48 -33.31
CA VAL A 699 3.76 15.45 -32.56
C VAL A 699 2.43 15.66 -33.30
N ASP A 700 1.31 15.31 -32.63
CA ASP A 700 -0.03 15.60 -33.11
C ASP A 700 -0.61 16.77 -32.31
N ILE A 701 -0.46 17.98 -32.85
CA ILE A 701 -0.90 19.22 -32.21
C ILE A 701 -2.42 19.23 -31.98
N ALA A 702 -3.18 18.70 -32.96
CA ALA A 702 -4.65 18.71 -32.92
C ALA A 702 -5.20 17.80 -31.79
N LYS A 703 -4.54 16.67 -31.56
CA LYS A 703 -4.91 15.71 -30.50
C LYS A 703 -4.10 15.89 -29.23
N LYS A 704 -3.19 16.85 -29.19
CA LYS A 704 -2.26 17.10 -28.08
C LYS A 704 -1.51 15.81 -27.68
N ARG A 705 -0.96 15.08 -28.64
CA ARG A 705 -0.23 13.83 -28.42
C ARG A 705 1.20 13.95 -28.86
N ILE A 706 2.12 13.52 -28.01
CA ILE A 706 3.55 13.49 -28.28
C ILE A 706 4.00 12.04 -28.20
N SER A 707 4.60 11.56 -29.27
CA SER A 707 5.18 10.22 -29.35
C SER A 707 6.71 10.33 -29.16
N LEU A 708 7.22 9.52 -28.25
CA LEU A 708 8.62 9.53 -27.86
C LEU A 708 9.26 8.16 -28.06
N SER A 709 10.57 8.13 -28.24
CA SER A 709 11.39 6.93 -28.30
C SER A 709 12.60 7.05 -27.39
N MET A 710 12.96 5.97 -26.73
CA MET A 710 14.21 5.81 -25.97
C MET A 710 15.26 5.01 -26.76
N LYS A 711 14.93 4.59 -27.98
CA LYS A 711 15.85 3.84 -28.84
C LYS A 711 16.83 4.78 -29.54
N GLU A 712 18.06 4.31 -29.75
CA GLU A 712 19.10 4.99 -30.55
C GLU A 712 19.41 6.41 -30.09
N ILE A 713 19.41 6.63 -28.79
CA ILE A 713 19.90 7.84 -28.19
C ILE A 713 21.28 7.52 -27.65
N ASP A 714 22.32 7.97 -28.34
CA ASP A 714 23.71 7.84 -27.88
C ASP A 714 23.85 8.49 -26.50
N CYS A 715 24.40 7.71 -25.56
CA CYS A 715 24.63 8.13 -24.18
C CYS A 715 25.73 9.20 -24.08
#